data_5a8e9de3b005fca3c8f5261782657154
#
_entry.id   5a8e9de3b005fca3c8f5261782657154
#
_cell.length_a   1.000
_cell.length_b   1.000
_cell.length_c   1.000
_cell.angle_alpha   90.00
_cell.angle_beta   90.00
_cell.angle_gamma   90.00
#
_symmetry.space_group_name_H-M   'P 1'
#
loop_
_entity.id
_entity.type
_entity.pdbx_description
1 polymer ?
#
loop_
_entity_poly.entity_id
_entity_poly.type
_entity_poly.pdbx_seq_one_letter_code
_entity_poly.pdbx_strand_id
1 'polypeptide(L)'
;MIKMKQLVSQFANMTSKTPIQGDLESLVSFMKTDERLKFLTQSYRQTGKKTFKADAPLFAPACHLEGGKGQDNIRELTHLSLVDFDELFPEVPPDITALNALKQKLCADPHTLLCYITMSGNGIRVIYPYLGDDYPAAFAKGNDYYQQLIGKKADFQCKNVNRLSGLAYDPDAYYNSDAISFSAEEISLFHTETTKKNQQQKKQDRINTYYEQIIQPKLAADKIIYEPGKHNNYVMRAGYMLARKRYAHADVLKWALQKFPEYNDVEQVIKSCYDNTPGANRKASGGGGGGGGNGGSDNRFASVEEIRIFLDGHIRLRYNLITQRYEFLEITEGASSSAASATSDKPPKWQILLDRHVNSLWTKMSLTVKVNKLDMRNIIESDYTPVFNPFEDYFAHLPPWKEGDKDYIAELAATVKVKDTDSSVLSFDECLKKWLVAMIAGWLDEEAVNNVILVYIGKQGANKTTWFNHLLPPELKQYFYTKTNAKRMTKDDLIALSQYALICCEELDTMSASEMNQLKAAVTMQYINERAAYAHYAEQRKHINSFCGTGNNPEFLNDPTGTRRWLPFEVESIVSPRQHPFNHPGIYAQAYTLYKSGYRYWFTDEEIERQNRHNSKFETPRLEQELVDLYFRKPSEGENGEFVSVARAMQIIGCNITQKLSSQKIGKAFGDLGFNRLRTKHSRGFVAIIRTAEEIRNYQISLGIDASGNLPF
;
A
#
# COMPACT_ATOMS: atom_id res chain seq x y z
N MET A 1 -0.69 -16.60 51.83
CA MET A 1 -0.17 -15.87 50.65
C MET A 1 -1.38 -15.31 49.90
N ILE A 2 -1.45 -13.99 49.77
CA ILE A 2 -2.49 -13.37 48.93
C ILE A 2 -2.09 -13.69 47.50
N LYS A 3 -2.87 -14.56 46.82
CA LYS A 3 -2.65 -14.84 45.38
C LYS A 3 -2.83 -13.50 44.64
N MET A 4 -1.75 -13.02 44.00
CA MET A 4 -1.85 -11.86 43.14
C MET A 4 -2.79 -12.19 41.97
N LYS A 5 -3.84 -11.39 41.77
CA LYS A 5 -4.74 -11.55 40.63
C LYS A 5 -3.96 -11.33 39.35
N GLN A 6 -4.04 -12.28 38.42
CA GLN A 6 -3.43 -12.13 37.10
C GLN A 6 -4.29 -11.18 36.26
N LEU A 7 -3.81 -9.96 36.12
CA LEU A 7 -4.46 -8.94 35.33
C LEU A 7 -4.08 -9.08 33.85
N VAL A 8 -5.02 -8.78 32.96
CA VAL A 8 -4.83 -8.74 31.51
C VAL A 8 -5.58 -7.56 30.91
N SER A 9 -5.07 -7.01 29.83
CA SER A 9 -5.74 -5.93 29.11
C SER A 9 -6.85 -6.48 28.23
N GLN A 10 -8.07 -5.98 28.39
CA GLN A 10 -9.28 -6.41 27.71
C GLN A 10 -9.84 -5.30 26.83
N PHE A 11 -10.49 -5.69 25.73
CA PHE A 11 -11.14 -4.77 24.79
C PHE A 11 -12.56 -5.26 24.51
N ALA A 12 -13.52 -4.34 24.49
CA ALA A 12 -14.92 -4.65 24.30
C ALA A 12 -15.24 -5.31 22.94
N ASN A 13 -14.43 -5.00 21.90
CA ASN A 13 -14.54 -5.58 20.56
C ASN A 13 -13.30 -5.22 19.72
N MET A 14 -13.30 -5.66 18.45
CA MET A 14 -12.16 -5.43 17.54
C MET A 14 -11.90 -3.95 17.22
N THR A 15 -12.91 -3.10 17.26
CA THR A 15 -12.80 -1.65 16.98
C THR A 15 -12.48 -0.80 18.21
N SER A 16 -12.65 -1.34 19.41
CA SER A 16 -12.34 -0.68 20.66
C SER A 16 -10.85 -0.30 20.74
N LYS A 17 -10.55 0.94 21.11
CA LYS A 17 -9.17 1.45 21.19
C LYS A 17 -8.63 1.50 22.61
N THR A 18 -9.48 1.62 23.61
CA THR A 18 -9.09 1.77 25.02
C THR A 18 -9.14 0.43 25.72
N PRO A 19 -8.04 -0.08 26.27
CA PRO A 19 -8.03 -1.29 27.10
C PRO A 19 -8.61 -1.02 28.48
N ILE A 20 -9.21 -2.04 29.06
CA ILE A 20 -9.64 -2.11 30.46
C ILE A 20 -8.82 -3.22 31.11
N GLN A 21 -8.30 -2.98 32.30
CA GLN A 21 -7.62 -4.02 33.06
C GLN A 21 -8.64 -4.87 33.79
N GLY A 22 -8.57 -6.17 33.64
CA GLY A 22 -9.43 -7.12 34.31
C GLY A 22 -8.70 -8.39 34.69
N ASP A 23 -9.17 -9.08 35.73
CA ASP A 23 -8.57 -10.34 36.15
C ASP A 23 -9.00 -11.51 35.26
N LEU A 24 -8.11 -12.47 35.11
CA LEU A 24 -8.29 -13.62 34.22
C LEU A 24 -9.41 -14.56 34.70
N GLU A 25 -9.61 -14.68 35.99
CA GLU A 25 -10.69 -15.53 36.60
C GLU A 25 -12.07 -14.98 36.25
N SER A 26 -12.26 -13.66 36.41
CA SER A 26 -13.51 -13.00 35.98
C SER A 26 -13.75 -13.14 34.49
N LEU A 27 -12.70 -13.09 33.68
CA LEU A 27 -12.80 -13.29 32.24
C LEU A 27 -13.23 -14.71 31.87
N VAL A 28 -12.73 -15.71 32.59
CA VAL A 28 -13.18 -17.12 32.44
C VAL A 28 -14.63 -17.29 32.85
N SER A 29 -15.05 -16.68 33.97
CA SER A 29 -16.46 -16.68 34.39
C SER A 29 -17.36 -16.06 33.31
N PHE A 30 -16.95 -14.95 32.73
CA PHE A 30 -17.63 -14.30 31.60
C PHE A 30 -17.75 -15.23 30.38
N MET A 31 -16.69 -15.95 30.03
CA MET A 31 -16.70 -16.92 28.92
C MET A 31 -17.72 -18.05 29.13
N LYS A 32 -17.95 -18.44 30.38
CA LYS A 32 -18.87 -19.52 30.75
C LYS A 32 -20.33 -19.10 30.78
N THR A 33 -20.65 -17.85 31.11
CA THR A 33 -22.00 -17.45 31.53
C THR A 33 -22.63 -16.32 30.73
N ASP A 34 -21.82 -15.54 29.96
CA ASP A 34 -22.35 -14.35 29.28
C ASP A 34 -23.21 -14.71 28.05
N GLU A 35 -24.48 -14.31 28.09
CA GLU A 35 -25.47 -14.62 27.05
C GLU A 35 -25.20 -13.87 25.74
N ARG A 36 -24.58 -12.67 25.78
CA ARG A 36 -24.18 -11.94 24.56
C ARG A 36 -23.02 -12.65 23.86
N LEU A 37 -22.02 -13.06 24.62
CA LEU A 37 -20.90 -13.82 24.06
C LEU A 37 -21.36 -15.17 23.49
N LYS A 38 -22.31 -15.82 24.15
CA LYS A 38 -22.96 -17.05 23.68
C LYS A 38 -23.68 -16.82 22.35
N PHE A 39 -24.48 -15.77 22.25
CA PHE A 39 -25.16 -15.40 21.02
C PHE A 39 -24.15 -15.13 19.87
N LEU A 40 -23.12 -14.33 20.12
CA LEU A 40 -22.09 -14.01 19.12
C LEU A 40 -21.36 -15.27 18.64
N THR A 41 -20.99 -16.15 19.58
CA THR A 41 -20.27 -17.39 19.27
C THR A 41 -21.14 -18.36 18.47
N GLN A 42 -22.39 -18.56 18.86
CA GLN A 42 -23.32 -19.45 18.15
C GLN A 42 -23.65 -18.90 16.75
N SER A 43 -23.92 -17.59 16.65
CA SER A 43 -24.20 -16.94 15.38
C SER A 43 -23.01 -17.02 14.41
N TYR A 44 -21.78 -16.88 14.93
CA TYR A 44 -20.59 -17.07 14.11
C TYR A 44 -20.45 -18.52 13.62
N ARG A 45 -20.61 -19.49 14.49
CA ARG A 45 -20.53 -20.92 14.15
C ARG A 45 -21.59 -21.35 13.12
N GLN A 46 -22.78 -20.73 13.17
CA GLN A 46 -23.86 -21.03 12.23
C GLN A 46 -23.70 -20.33 10.87
N THR A 47 -23.21 -19.10 10.84
CA THR A 47 -23.27 -18.24 9.65
C THR A 47 -21.91 -17.98 9.00
N GLY A 48 -20.81 -18.16 9.72
CA GLY A 48 -19.45 -17.78 9.30
C GLY A 48 -19.22 -16.28 9.16
N LYS A 49 -20.20 -15.41 9.50
CA LYS A 49 -20.09 -13.95 9.32
C LYS A 49 -19.07 -13.34 10.27
N LYS A 50 -18.01 -12.76 9.71
CA LYS A 50 -16.88 -12.15 10.45
C LYS A 50 -17.29 -11.00 11.37
N THR A 51 -18.45 -10.38 11.16
CA THR A 51 -19.00 -9.32 12.03
C THR A 51 -19.17 -9.81 13.46
N PHE A 52 -19.73 -11.01 13.67
CA PHE A 52 -19.91 -11.57 15.01
C PHE A 52 -18.57 -11.79 15.74
N LYS A 53 -17.53 -12.18 15.02
CA LYS A 53 -16.17 -12.30 15.57
C LYS A 53 -15.55 -10.93 15.89
N ALA A 54 -15.86 -9.91 15.10
CA ALA A 54 -15.38 -8.55 15.32
C ALA A 54 -16.04 -7.85 16.51
N ASP A 55 -17.29 -8.21 16.81
CA ASP A 55 -18.08 -7.65 17.92
C ASP A 55 -17.81 -8.35 19.26
N ALA A 56 -17.12 -9.50 19.25
CA ALA A 56 -16.74 -10.22 20.44
C ALA A 56 -15.59 -9.52 21.19
N PRO A 57 -15.57 -9.59 22.54
CA PRO A 57 -14.47 -9.09 23.32
C PRO A 57 -13.15 -9.82 23.05
N LEU A 58 -12.04 -9.13 23.33
CA LEU A 58 -10.68 -9.64 23.15
C LEU A 58 -9.85 -9.29 24.39
N PHE A 59 -8.76 -10.03 24.59
CA PHE A 59 -7.78 -9.71 25.62
C PHE A 59 -6.36 -9.90 25.09
N ALA A 60 -5.39 -9.22 25.71
CA ALA A 60 -3.98 -9.40 25.46
C ALA A 60 -3.40 -10.31 26.55
N PRO A 61 -3.06 -11.57 26.24
CA PRO A 61 -2.52 -12.47 27.25
C PRO A 61 -1.11 -12.12 27.69
N ALA A 62 -0.24 -11.67 26.77
CA ALA A 62 1.21 -11.59 27.00
C ALA A 62 1.70 -10.22 27.49
N CYS A 63 0.88 -9.17 27.39
CA CYS A 63 1.30 -7.83 27.82
C CYS A 63 0.15 -6.98 28.35
N HIS A 64 0.51 -6.02 29.19
CA HIS A 64 -0.36 -4.91 29.56
C HIS A 64 -0.27 -3.81 28.51
N LEU A 65 -1.44 -3.35 28.04
CA LEU A 65 -1.58 -2.31 27.02
C LEU A 65 -2.18 -1.04 27.63
N GLU A 66 -1.74 0.11 27.17
CA GLU A 66 -2.27 1.42 27.56
C GLU A 66 -2.42 2.32 26.33
N GLY A 67 -3.57 2.98 26.18
CA GLY A 67 -3.85 3.93 25.10
C GLY A 67 -4.12 3.32 23.73
N GLY A 68 -3.96 2.00 23.53
CA GLY A 68 -4.20 1.35 22.24
C GLY A 68 -3.76 -0.10 22.17
N LYS A 69 -3.73 -0.65 20.95
CA LYS A 69 -3.41 -2.06 20.64
C LYS A 69 -2.03 -2.24 19.99
N GLY A 70 -1.34 -1.15 19.64
CA GLY A 70 -0.06 -1.16 18.94
C GLY A 70 1.09 -1.62 19.84
N GLN A 71 2.26 -1.90 19.24
CA GLN A 71 3.48 -2.23 19.98
C GLN A 71 3.92 -1.08 20.89
N ASP A 72 3.73 0.16 20.45
CA ASP A 72 4.09 1.37 21.21
C ASP A 72 3.21 1.54 22.49
N ASN A 73 2.13 0.79 22.60
CA ASN A 73 1.21 0.81 23.74
C ASN A 73 1.51 -0.26 24.78
N ILE A 74 2.53 -1.10 24.59
CA ILE A 74 2.96 -2.10 25.57
C ILE A 74 3.64 -1.40 26.74
N ARG A 75 3.18 -1.69 27.98
CA ARG A 75 3.77 -1.19 29.22
C ARG A 75 4.69 -2.21 29.87
N GLU A 76 4.21 -3.43 30.03
CA GLU A 76 4.95 -4.51 30.67
C GLU A 76 4.46 -5.87 30.17
N LEU A 77 5.27 -6.90 30.38
CA LEU A 77 4.90 -8.28 30.11
C LEU A 77 4.04 -8.84 31.26
N THR A 78 3.07 -9.67 30.93
CA THR A 78 2.28 -10.40 31.93
C THR A 78 2.96 -11.70 32.40
N HIS A 79 4.05 -12.12 31.73
CA HIS A 79 4.66 -13.44 31.85
C HIS A 79 3.69 -14.59 31.51
N LEU A 80 2.70 -14.31 30.69
CA LEU A 80 1.83 -15.29 30.07
C LEU A 80 2.12 -15.37 28.58
N SER A 81 1.97 -16.58 28.04
CA SER A 81 2.06 -16.81 26.61
C SER A 81 0.91 -17.68 26.13
N LEU A 82 0.80 -17.87 24.82
CA LEU A 82 -0.33 -18.59 24.22
C LEU A 82 0.09 -19.63 23.19
N VAL A 83 -0.74 -20.66 23.06
CA VAL A 83 -0.78 -21.55 21.90
C VAL A 83 -2.14 -21.47 21.27
N ASP A 84 -2.16 -21.34 19.94
CA ASP A 84 -3.38 -21.34 19.14
C ASP A 84 -3.38 -22.55 18.22
N PHE A 85 -4.36 -23.41 18.38
CA PHE A 85 -4.61 -24.53 17.49
C PHE A 85 -5.84 -24.20 16.66
N ASP A 86 -5.66 -23.78 15.45
CA ASP A 86 -6.75 -23.49 14.52
C ASP A 86 -6.99 -24.67 13.55
N GLU A 87 -8.22 -24.80 13.06
CA GLU A 87 -8.61 -25.79 12.04
C GLU A 87 -8.15 -27.22 12.36
N LEU A 88 -8.40 -27.66 13.61
CA LEU A 88 -7.95 -28.97 14.13
C LEU A 88 -8.49 -30.16 13.35
N PHE A 89 -9.66 -30.02 12.72
CA PHE A 89 -10.33 -31.04 11.94
C PHE A 89 -10.72 -30.51 10.56
N PRO A 90 -10.51 -31.29 9.48
CA PRO A 90 -10.88 -30.87 8.11
C PRO A 90 -12.41 -30.90 7.87
N GLU A 91 -13.16 -31.59 8.71
CA GLU A 91 -14.62 -31.75 8.59
C GLU A 91 -15.35 -30.56 9.23
N VAL A 92 -16.43 -30.09 8.59
CA VAL A 92 -17.28 -29.01 9.09
C VAL A 92 -18.73 -29.51 9.10
N PRO A 93 -19.39 -29.58 10.30
CA PRO A 93 -18.88 -29.27 11.63
C PRO A 93 -17.82 -30.29 12.11
N PRO A 94 -16.87 -29.84 12.97
CA PRO A 94 -15.83 -30.70 13.49
C PRO A 94 -16.41 -31.76 14.44
N ASP A 95 -15.72 -32.90 14.57
CA ASP A 95 -16.06 -33.90 15.59
C ASP A 95 -15.88 -33.31 17.01
N ILE A 96 -17.03 -32.94 17.62
CA ILE A 96 -17.05 -32.32 18.95
C ILE A 96 -16.44 -33.27 20.01
N THR A 97 -16.63 -34.59 19.88
CA THR A 97 -16.10 -35.57 20.82
C THR A 97 -14.56 -35.60 20.76
N ALA A 98 -13.99 -35.63 19.55
CA ALA A 98 -12.57 -35.60 19.34
C ALA A 98 -11.94 -34.26 19.78
N LEU A 99 -12.64 -33.15 19.53
CA LEU A 99 -12.21 -31.81 19.97
C LEU A 99 -12.17 -31.74 21.51
N ASN A 100 -13.20 -32.21 22.18
CA ASN A 100 -13.24 -32.24 23.64
C ASN A 100 -12.19 -33.17 24.24
N ALA A 101 -11.91 -34.30 23.62
CA ALA A 101 -10.83 -35.20 24.06
C ALA A 101 -9.45 -34.50 23.98
N LEU A 102 -9.17 -33.73 22.91
CA LEU A 102 -7.95 -32.94 22.82
C LEU A 102 -7.93 -31.83 23.89
N LYS A 103 -9.04 -31.15 24.11
CA LYS A 103 -9.16 -30.12 25.15
C LYS A 103 -8.89 -30.71 26.54
N GLN A 104 -9.46 -31.86 26.88
CA GLN A 104 -9.24 -32.54 28.17
C GLN A 104 -7.77 -32.87 28.36
N LYS A 105 -7.08 -33.35 27.32
CA LYS A 105 -5.63 -33.63 27.37
C LYS A 105 -4.80 -32.38 27.66
N LEU A 106 -5.17 -31.25 27.04
CA LEU A 106 -4.54 -29.94 27.30
C LEU A 106 -4.85 -29.42 28.70
N CYS A 107 -6.05 -29.60 29.19
CA CYS A 107 -6.49 -29.17 30.54
C CYS A 107 -5.81 -30.02 31.65
N ALA A 108 -5.47 -31.28 31.39
CA ALA A 108 -4.78 -32.13 32.35
C ALA A 108 -3.29 -31.80 32.51
N ASP A 109 -2.75 -30.97 31.63
CA ASP A 109 -1.34 -30.57 31.66
C ASP A 109 -1.08 -29.54 32.79
N PRO A 110 -0.04 -29.71 33.62
CA PRO A 110 0.22 -28.85 34.76
C PRO A 110 0.62 -27.41 34.41
N HIS A 111 1.09 -27.14 33.16
CA HIS A 111 1.44 -25.81 32.70
C HIS A 111 0.23 -25.02 32.17
N THR A 112 -0.92 -25.69 31.97
CA THR A 112 -2.10 -25.03 31.42
C THR A 112 -2.79 -24.16 32.44
N LEU A 113 -2.77 -22.84 32.25
CA LEU A 113 -3.45 -21.85 33.06
C LEU A 113 -4.90 -21.66 32.61
N LEU A 114 -5.13 -21.48 31.31
CA LEU A 114 -6.43 -21.29 30.67
C LEU A 114 -6.51 -22.11 29.39
N CYS A 115 -7.61 -22.82 29.17
CA CYS A 115 -7.87 -23.56 27.94
C CYS A 115 -9.34 -23.45 27.55
N TYR A 116 -9.60 -23.05 26.28
CA TYR A 116 -10.95 -22.92 25.78
C TYR A 116 -11.06 -23.17 24.28
N ILE A 117 -12.29 -23.50 23.83
CA ILE A 117 -12.61 -23.66 22.41
C ILE A 117 -12.79 -22.31 21.78
N THR A 118 -12.11 -22.04 20.67
CA THR A 118 -12.16 -20.76 19.97
C THR A 118 -13.53 -20.50 19.33
N MET A 119 -13.76 -19.28 18.87
CA MET A 119 -15.04 -18.86 18.30
C MET A 119 -15.44 -19.67 17.06
N SER A 120 -14.47 -20.18 16.29
CA SER A 120 -14.74 -21.07 15.14
C SER A 120 -15.39 -22.39 15.52
N GLY A 121 -15.21 -22.85 16.75
CA GLY A 121 -15.65 -24.18 17.19
C GLY A 121 -14.77 -25.33 16.68
N ASN A 122 -13.70 -25.04 15.95
CA ASN A 122 -12.75 -25.98 15.39
C ASN A 122 -11.30 -25.64 15.76
N GLY A 123 -11.12 -24.96 16.87
CA GLY A 123 -9.82 -24.60 17.41
C GLY A 123 -9.82 -24.56 18.92
N ILE A 124 -8.62 -24.70 19.51
CA ILE A 124 -8.41 -24.64 20.97
C ILE A 124 -7.30 -23.64 21.25
N ARG A 125 -7.50 -22.80 22.27
CA ARG A 125 -6.50 -21.86 22.75
C ARG A 125 -6.07 -22.22 24.15
N VAL A 126 -4.74 -22.22 24.36
CA VAL A 126 -4.12 -22.44 25.64
C VAL A 126 -3.34 -21.22 26.05
N ILE A 127 -3.49 -20.79 27.30
CA ILE A 127 -2.63 -19.78 27.93
C ILE A 127 -1.82 -20.47 29.02
N TYR A 128 -0.54 -20.16 29.08
CA TYR A 128 0.39 -20.75 30.07
C TYR A 128 1.35 -19.70 30.63
N PRO A 129 1.78 -19.84 31.90
CA PRO A 129 2.75 -18.94 32.53
C PRO A 129 4.19 -19.35 32.21
N TYR A 130 5.10 -18.37 32.22
CA TYR A 130 6.53 -18.60 32.06
C TYR A 130 7.35 -17.63 32.93
N LEU A 131 8.61 -17.95 33.19
CA LEU A 131 9.55 -17.12 33.93
C LEU A 131 10.64 -16.55 32.99
N GLY A 132 11.07 -15.31 33.26
CA GLY A 132 12.07 -14.57 32.46
C GLY A 132 11.44 -13.62 31.45
N ASP A 133 12.29 -12.81 30.79
CA ASP A 133 11.86 -11.69 29.94
C ASP A 133 11.91 -12.03 28.43
N ASP A 134 12.39 -13.21 28.08
CA ASP A 134 12.49 -13.66 26.66
C ASP A 134 11.15 -14.26 26.18
N TYR A 135 10.18 -13.39 25.88
CA TYR A 135 8.89 -13.82 25.34
C TYR A 135 8.99 -14.66 24.04
N PRO A 136 9.83 -14.29 23.05
CA PRO A 136 9.97 -15.08 21.83
C PRO A 136 10.42 -16.51 22.10
N ALA A 137 11.37 -16.74 23.01
CA ALA A 137 11.82 -18.06 23.39
C ALA A 137 10.76 -18.82 24.19
N ALA A 138 10.07 -18.16 25.12
CA ALA A 138 8.96 -18.73 25.87
C ALA A 138 7.80 -19.14 24.96
N PHE A 139 7.43 -18.30 24.00
CA PHE A 139 6.42 -18.60 22.98
C PHE A 139 6.81 -19.84 22.16
N ALA A 140 8.05 -19.90 21.65
CA ALA A 140 8.53 -21.03 20.85
C ALA A 140 8.54 -22.33 21.67
N LYS A 141 9.01 -22.28 22.93
CA LYS A 141 9.06 -23.43 23.85
C LYS A 141 7.67 -24.01 24.14
N GLY A 142 6.72 -23.14 24.53
CA GLY A 142 5.38 -23.59 24.84
C GLY A 142 4.62 -24.11 23.62
N ASN A 143 4.76 -23.46 22.46
CA ASN A 143 4.13 -23.94 21.22
C ASN A 143 4.69 -25.32 20.82
N ASP A 144 6.01 -25.55 20.90
CA ASP A 144 6.62 -26.85 20.65
C ASP A 144 6.14 -27.92 21.65
N TYR A 145 6.12 -27.59 22.92
CA TYR A 145 5.66 -28.47 24.00
C TYR A 145 4.22 -28.94 23.78
N TYR A 146 3.28 -28.01 23.60
CA TYR A 146 1.86 -28.36 23.44
C TYR A 146 1.56 -29.04 22.10
N GLN A 147 2.32 -28.69 21.05
CA GLN A 147 2.24 -29.38 19.75
C GLN A 147 2.65 -30.85 19.89
N GLN A 148 3.72 -31.16 20.63
CA GLN A 148 4.14 -32.53 20.93
C GLN A 148 3.11 -33.25 21.82
N LEU A 149 2.55 -32.55 22.80
CA LEU A 149 1.56 -33.12 23.73
C LEU A 149 0.35 -33.69 23.03
N ILE A 150 -0.22 -32.97 22.04
CA ILE A 150 -1.44 -33.41 21.36
C ILE A 150 -1.24 -33.93 19.93
N GLY A 151 -0.02 -33.85 19.39
CA GLY A 151 0.28 -34.30 18.03
C GLY A 151 -0.36 -33.45 16.92
N LYS A 152 -0.71 -32.20 17.21
CA LYS A 152 -1.33 -31.26 16.26
C LYS A 152 -0.45 -30.04 16.10
N LYS A 153 -0.46 -29.44 14.91
CA LYS A 153 0.34 -28.25 14.58
C LYS A 153 -0.25 -26.99 15.19
N ALA A 154 0.57 -26.20 15.90
CA ALA A 154 0.19 -24.89 16.44
C ALA A 154 0.39 -23.77 15.41
N ASP A 155 -0.35 -22.69 15.53
CA ASP A 155 -0.19 -21.49 14.70
C ASP A 155 0.93 -20.58 15.23
N PHE A 156 2.12 -20.67 14.62
CA PHE A 156 3.28 -19.84 14.94
C PHE A 156 3.17 -18.38 14.47
N GLN A 157 2.10 -17.97 13.76
CA GLN A 157 1.89 -16.57 13.35
C GLN A 157 1.48 -15.69 14.55
N CYS A 158 1.05 -16.31 15.65
CA CYS A 158 0.62 -15.61 16.87
C CYS A 158 1.78 -15.11 17.77
N LYS A 159 3.01 -15.04 17.29
CA LYS A 159 4.25 -14.73 18.03
C LYS A 159 4.42 -13.31 18.56
N ASN A 160 3.56 -12.37 18.18
CA ASN A 160 3.70 -10.98 18.61
C ASN A 160 3.18 -10.80 20.05
N VAL A 161 3.96 -10.11 20.89
CA VAL A 161 3.64 -9.84 22.31
C VAL A 161 2.26 -9.18 22.49
N ASN A 162 1.92 -8.23 21.63
CA ASN A 162 0.64 -7.52 21.66
C ASN A 162 -0.50 -8.25 20.93
N ARG A 163 -0.33 -9.56 20.66
CA ARG A 163 -1.36 -10.37 20.01
C ARG A 163 -2.61 -10.45 20.87
N LEU A 164 -3.75 -10.06 20.28
CA LEU A 164 -5.04 -10.15 20.96
C LEU A 164 -5.66 -11.51 20.72
N SER A 165 -6.21 -12.08 21.78
CA SER A 165 -7.00 -13.31 21.78
C SER A 165 -8.47 -12.99 21.85
N GLY A 166 -9.26 -13.46 20.87
CA GLY A 166 -10.72 -13.35 20.90
C GLY A 166 -11.35 -14.27 21.93
N LEU A 167 -12.32 -13.76 22.67
CA LEU A 167 -13.13 -14.57 23.58
C LEU A 167 -14.19 -15.35 22.79
N ALA A 168 -14.55 -16.50 23.32
CA ALA A 168 -15.65 -17.32 22.83
C ALA A 168 -16.45 -17.86 24.00
N TYR A 169 -17.75 -18.09 23.82
CA TYR A 169 -18.55 -18.80 24.81
C TYR A 169 -18.11 -20.26 24.82
N ASP A 170 -17.64 -20.68 25.98
CA ASP A 170 -17.25 -22.05 26.28
C ASP A 170 -17.66 -22.36 27.75
N PRO A 171 -18.77 -23.06 28.00
CA PRO A 171 -19.24 -23.35 29.34
C PRO A 171 -18.25 -24.18 30.15
N ASP A 172 -17.41 -24.94 29.44
CA ASP A 172 -16.36 -25.81 30.01
C ASP A 172 -14.96 -25.19 29.92
N ALA A 173 -14.83 -23.87 29.76
CA ALA A 173 -13.55 -23.20 29.77
C ALA A 173 -12.77 -23.56 31.04
N TYR A 174 -11.55 -24.06 30.86
CA TYR A 174 -10.69 -24.50 31.96
C TYR A 174 -9.86 -23.35 32.50
N TYR A 175 -9.72 -23.27 33.82
CA TYR A 175 -8.82 -22.34 34.48
C TYR A 175 -8.15 -23.01 35.68
N ASN A 176 -6.83 -22.88 35.77
CA ASN A 176 -6.01 -23.40 36.87
C ASN A 176 -5.09 -22.30 37.39
N SER A 177 -5.47 -21.70 38.54
CA SER A 177 -4.65 -20.64 39.16
C SER A 177 -3.29 -21.13 39.72
N ASP A 178 -3.10 -22.43 39.81
CA ASP A 178 -1.88 -23.08 40.31
C ASP A 178 -1.02 -23.65 39.16
N ALA A 179 -1.24 -23.21 37.92
CA ALA A 179 -0.47 -23.65 36.77
C ALA A 179 1.03 -23.38 36.95
N ILE A 180 1.85 -24.38 36.61
CA ILE A 180 3.30 -24.33 36.76
C ILE A 180 3.91 -23.55 35.61
N SER A 181 4.71 -22.52 35.93
CA SER A 181 5.43 -21.73 34.92
C SER A 181 6.55 -22.55 34.29
N PHE A 182 6.75 -22.42 32.98
CA PHE A 182 8.00 -22.85 32.37
C PHE A 182 9.14 -22.04 32.95
N SER A 183 10.21 -22.72 33.40
CA SER A 183 11.35 -22.05 34.04
C SER A 183 12.22 -21.31 33.00
N ALA A 184 12.94 -20.27 33.43
CA ALA A 184 13.86 -19.54 32.58
C ALA A 184 14.99 -20.45 32.02
N GLU A 185 15.40 -21.48 32.81
CA GLU A 185 16.40 -22.44 32.39
C GLU A 185 15.88 -23.35 31.27
N GLU A 186 14.66 -23.88 31.36
CA GLU A 186 14.04 -24.73 30.32
C GLU A 186 13.88 -23.94 29.00
N ILE A 187 13.50 -22.66 29.10
CA ILE A 187 13.36 -21.78 27.96
C ILE A 187 14.71 -21.51 27.29
N SER A 188 15.73 -21.20 28.08
CA SER A 188 17.10 -20.96 27.60
C SER A 188 17.75 -22.21 26.97
N LEU A 189 17.58 -23.37 27.58
CA LEU A 189 18.06 -24.63 27.02
C LEU A 189 17.38 -24.96 25.70
N PHE A 190 16.07 -24.81 25.61
CA PHE A 190 15.30 -25.02 24.39
C PHE A 190 15.75 -24.07 23.28
N HIS A 191 15.94 -22.79 23.60
CA HIS A 191 16.44 -21.81 22.63
C HIS A 191 17.84 -22.18 22.10
N THR A 192 18.73 -22.61 22.97
CA THR A 192 20.08 -23.05 22.61
C THR A 192 20.07 -24.28 21.71
N GLU A 193 19.26 -25.27 22.04
CA GLU A 193 19.14 -26.51 21.25
C GLU A 193 18.50 -26.24 19.88
N THR A 194 17.45 -25.47 19.84
CA THR A 194 16.76 -25.11 18.59
C THR A 194 17.67 -24.29 17.69
N THR A 195 18.44 -23.37 18.24
CA THR A 195 19.44 -22.59 17.51
C THR A 195 20.52 -23.48 16.91
N LYS A 196 21.02 -24.44 17.68
CA LYS A 196 22.02 -25.43 17.20
C LYS A 196 21.44 -26.31 16.09
N LYS A 197 20.22 -26.84 16.27
CA LYS A 197 19.52 -27.65 15.24
C LYS A 197 19.32 -26.86 13.95
N ASN A 198 18.84 -25.63 14.06
CA ASN A 198 18.62 -24.74 12.90
C ASN A 198 19.92 -24.38 12.17
N GLN A 199 21.02 -24.14 12.90
CA GLN A 199 22.34 -23.92 12.31
C GLN A 199 22.87 -25.17 11.59
N GLN A 200 22.65 -26.33 12.16
CA GLN A 200 23.09 -27.61 11.56
C GLN A 200 22.27 -27.93 10.31
N GLN A 201 20.95 -27.71 10.34
CA GLN A 201 20.10 -27.89 9.17
C GLN A 201 20.49 -26.91 8.04
N LYS A 202 20.72 -25.64 8.34
CA LYS A 202 21.21 -24.66 7.36
C LYS A 202 22.53 -25.06 6.70
N LYS A 203 23.42 -25.71 7.46
CA LYS A 203 24.70 -26.25 6.91
C LYS A 203 24.45 -27.40 5.93
N GLN A 204 23.55 -28.32 6.28
CA GLN A 204 23.18 -29.44 5.42
C GLN A 204 22.51 -28.94 4.13
N ASP A 205 21.58 -28.00 4.24
CA ASP A 205 20.89 -27.39 3.10
C ASP A 205 21.88 -26.69 2.14
N ARG A 206 22.90 -26.01 2.69
CA ARG A 206 23.96 -25.37 1.88
C ARG A 206 24.81 -26.39 1.12
N ILE A 207 25.18 -27.49 1.75
CA ILE A 207 25.94 -28.58 1.10
C ILE A 207 25.07 -29.21 0.00
N ASN A 208 23.81 -29.48 0.29
CA ASN A 208 22.88 -30.07 -0.68
C ASN A 208 22.65 -29.16 -1.89
N THR A 209 22.44 -27.88 -1.65
CA THR A 209 22.27 -26.88 -2.73
C THR A 209 23.51 -26.80 -3.62
N TYR A 210 24.71 -26.77 -3.02
CA TYR A 210 25.95 -26.74 -3.80
C TYR A 210 26.16 -28.06 -4.58
N TYR A 211 25.79 -29.18 -4.01
CA TYR A 211 25.83 -30.48 -4.71
C TYR A 211 24.88 -30.50 -5.91
N GLU A 212 23.62 -30.12 -5.74
CA GLU A 212 22.61 -30.18 -6.80
C GLU A 212 22.85 -29.18 -7.91
N GLN A 213 23.31 -27.99 -7.58
CA GLN A 213 23.51 -26.90 -8.56
C GLN A 213 24.88 -26.96 -9.27
N ILE A 214 25.91 -27.46 -8.63
CA ILE A 214 27.27 -27.38 -9.14
C ILE A 214 27.90 -28.76 -9.35
N ILE A 215 27.85 -29.63 -8.34
CA ILE A 215 28.57 -30.89 -8.40
C ILE A 215 27.88 -31.90 -9.32
N GLN A 216 26.61 -32.12 -9.13
CA GLN A 216 25.81 -33.09 -9.89
C GLN A 216 25.79 -32.76 -11.39
N PRO A 217 25.53 -31.51 -11.86
CA PRO A 217 25.60 -31.18 -13.28
C PRO A 217 27.01 -31.37 -13.86
N LYS A 218 28.06 -31.04 -13.08
CA LYS A 218 29.43 -31.19 -13.54
C LYS A 218 29.83 -32.67 -13.68
N LEU A 219 29.48 -33.51 -12.72
CA LEU A 219 29.74 -34.96 -12.81
C LEU A 219 28.97 -35.59 -13.99
N ALA A 220 27.72 -35.13 -14.25
CA ALA A 220 26.93 -35.57 -15.40
C ALA A 220 27.58 -35.15 -16.72
N ALA A 221 28.10 -33.92 -16.83
CA ALA A 221 28.85 -33.45 -18.00
C ALA A 221 30.13 -34.29 -18.24
N ASP A 222 30.83 -34.69 -17.17
CA ASP A 222 31.99 -35.52 -17.21
C ASP A 222 31.65 -37.03 -17.42
N LYS A 223 30.37 -37.37 -17.65
CA LYS A 223 29.84 -38.73 -17.81
C LYS A 223 30.10 -39.65 -16.60
N ILE A 224 30.20 -39.07 -15.42
CA ILE A 224 30.34 -39.79 -14.16
C ILE A 224 28.95 -39.89 -13.51
N ILE A 225 28.39 -41.11 -13.52
CA ILE A 225 27.01 -41.38 -13.09
C ILE A 225 27.03 -42.20 -11.82
N TYR A 226 26.09 -41.94 -10.89
CA TYR A 226 25.89 -42.73 -9.68
C TYR A 226 25.10 -44.00 -10.03
N GLU A 227 25.83 -45.11 -10.21
CA GLU A 227 25.25 -46.40 -10.61
C GLU A 227 25.99 -47.57 -9.92
N PRO A 228 25.37 -48.73 -9.82
CA PRO A 228 26.00 -49.91 -9.21
C PRO A 228 27.39 -50.19 -9.79
N GLY A 229 28.37 -50.40 -8.93
CA GLY A 229 29.78 -50.64 -9.28
C GLY A 229 30.64 -49.40 -9.54
N LYS A 230 30.02 -48.22 -9.61
CA LYS A 230 30.72 -46.92 -9.83
C LYS A 230 30.53 -45.91 -8.67
N HIS A 231 29.88 -46.31 -7.57
CA HIS A 231 29.59 -45.46 -6.42
C HIS A 231 30.86 -44.80 -5.85
N ASN A 232 31.96 -45.55 -5.71
CA ASN A 232 33.21 -45.03 -5.17
C ASN A 232 33.74 -43.82 -5.96
N ASN A 233 33.83 -43.93 -7.30
CA ASN A 233 34.33 -42.86 -8.15
C ASN A 233 33.41 -41.60 -8.07
N TYR A 234 32.11 -41.81 -8.04
CA TYR A 234 31.14 -40.71 -7.95
C TYR A 234 31.24 -39.96 -6.62
N VAL A 235 31.17 -40.72 -5.49
CA VAL A 235 31.24 -40.14 -4.13
C VAL A 235 32.63 -39.52 -3.86
N MET A 236 33.69 -40.12 -4.34
CA MET A 236 35.04 -39.58 -4.25
C MET A 236 35.18 -38.23 -4.99
N ARG A 237 34.68 -38.14 -6.22
CA ARG A 237 34.71 -36.87 -6.98
C ARG A 237 33.88 -35.78 -6.30
N ALA A 238 32.68 -36.11 -5.83
CA ALA A 238 31.84 -35.19 -5.05
C ALA A 238 32.54 -34.77 -3.75
N GLY A 239 33.14 -35.73 -3.02
CA GLY A 239 33.88 -35.49 -1.79
C GLY A 239 35.05 -34.52 -1.97
N TYR A 240 35.88 -34.72 -3.01
CA TYR A 240 36.99 -33.80 -3.33
C TYR A 240 36.50 -32.40 -3.66
N MET A 241 35.39 -32.24 -4.40
CA MET A 241 34.82 -30.92 -4.70
C MET A 241 34.32 -30.22 -3.44
N LEU A 242 33.68 -30.94 -2.53
CA LEU A 242 33.24 -30.42 -1.23
C LEU A 242 34.42 -30.08 -0.30
N ALA A 243 35.46 -30.94 -0.25
CA ALA A 243 36.67 -30.69 0.53
C ALA A 243 37.44 -29.44 0.01
N ARG A 244 37.59 -29.29 -1.31
CA ARG A 244 38.20 -28.11 -1.93
C ARG A 244 37.40 -26.83 -1.66
N LYS A 245 36.06 -26.92 -1.55
CA LYS A 245 35.20 -25.81 -1.15
C LYS A 245 35.24 -25.53 0.35
N ARG A 246 36.02 -26.34 1.13
CA ARG A 246 36.25 -26.17 2.56
C ARG A 246 35.01 -26.29 3.44
N TYR A 247 34.01 -27.07 3.01
CA TYR A 247 32.95 -27.48 3.94
C TYR A 247 33.56 -28.31 5.07
N ALA A 248 33.05 -28.18 6.30
CA ALA A 248 33.60 -28.94 7.41
C ALA A 248 33.38 -30.44 7.21
N HIS A 249 34.42 -31.24 7.45
CA HIS A 249 34.41 -32.72 7.26
C HIS A 249 33.17 -33.37 7.91
N ALA A 250 32.88 -33.02 9.19
CA ALA A 250 31.75 -33.59 9.93
C ALA A 250 30.39 -33.26 9.30
N ASP A 251 30.25 -32.07 8.75
CA ASP A 251 29.00 -31.63 8.10
C ASP A 251 28.82 -32.33 6.74
N VAL A 252 29.92 -32.51 5.98
CA VAL A 252 29.89 -33.23 4.70
C VAL A 252 29.70 -34.73 4.90
N LEU A 253 30.34 -35.33 5.90
CA LEU A 253 30.13 -36.72 6.21
C LEU A 253 28.67 -37.03 6.56
N LYS A 254 28.06 -36.20 7.43
CA LYS A 254 26.66 -36.34 7.78
C LYS A 254 25.73 -36.19 6.56
N TRP A 255 26.01 -35.23 5.69
CA TRP A 255 25.25 -35.03 4.44
C TRP A 255 25.43 -36.23 3.49
N ALA A 256 26.66 -36.71 3.31
CA ALA A 256 26.97 -37.80 2.39
C ALA A 256 26.33 -39.15 2.80
N LEU A 257 26.30 -39.44 4.11
CA LEU A 257 25.61 -40.60 4.66
C LEU A 257 24.09 -40.56 4.41
N GLN A 258 23.49 -39.38 4.42
CA GLN A 258 22.07 -39.21 4.10
C GLN A 258 21.80 -39.26 2.60
N LYS A 259 22.73 -38.71 1.78
CA LYS A 259 22.54 -38.58 0.32
C LYS A 259 22.85 -39.90 -0.43
N PHE A 260 23.75 -40.73 0.10
CA PHE A 260 24.21 -41.99 -0.51
C PHE A 260 24.02 -43.19 0.44
N PRO A 261 22.78 -43.45 0.92
CA PRO A 261 22.56 -44.47 1.96
C PRO A 261 22.86 -45.90 1.51
N GLU A 262 22.87 -46.17 0.22
CA GLU A 262 23.11 -47.50 -0.36
C GLU A 262 24.58 -47.80 -0.56
N TYR A 263 25.49 -46.85 -0.28
CA TYR A 263 26.92 -47.03 -0.46
C TYR A 263 27.63 -47.14 0.89
N ASN A 264 28.10 -48.35 1.25
CA ASN A 264 28.63 -48.68 2.57
C ASN A 264 29.96 -47.97 2.92
N ASP A 265 30.77 -47.62 1.92
CA ASP A 265 32.12 -47.05 2.14
C ASP A 265 32.13 -45.51 2.13
N VAL A 266 30.96 -44.86 2.21
CA VAL A 266 30.82 -43.37 2.17
C VAL A 266 31.77 -42.70 3.17
N GLU A 267 31.80 -43.17 4.40
CA GLU A 267 32.63 -42.61 5.47
C GLU A 267 34.10 -42.64 5.14
N GLN A 268 34.59 -43.79 4.66
CA GLN A 268 35.98 -44.01 4.33
C GLN A 268 36.41 -43.16 3.13
N VAL A 269 35.55 -43.07 2.13
CA VAL A 269 35.81 -42.28 0.92
C VAL A 269 35.81 -40.78 1.23
N ILE A 270 34.83 -40.25 1.98
CA ILE A 270 34.80 -38.83 2.37
C ILE A 270 36.00 -38.49 3.24
N LYS A 271 36.38 -39.34 4.20
CA LYS A 271 37.59 -39.17 5.01
C LYS A 271 38.83 -39.07 4.15
N SER A 272 39.01 -40.02 3.22
CA SER A 272 40.14 -40.04 2.27
C SER A 272 40.19 -38.75 1.42
N CYS A 273 39.05 -38.22 0.97
CA CYS A 273 39.00 -36.98 0.23
C CYS A 273 39.50 -35.77 1.04
N TYR A 274 39.18 -35.72 2.33
CA TYR A 274 39.62 -34.65 3.23
C TYR A 274 41.10 -34.79 3.64
N ASP A 275 41.56 -36.01 3.87
CA ASP A 275 42.97 -36.30 4.22
C ASP A 275 43.91 -35.96 3.04
N ASN A 276 43.45 -36.18 1.80
CA ASN A 276 44.21 -35.91 0.58
C ASN A 276 43.98 -34.53 -0.04
N THR A 277 43.19 -33.65 0.61
CA THR A 277 42.98 -32.27 0.13
C THR A 277 43.76 -31.30 1.01
N PRO A 278 44.80 -30.61 0.52
CA PRO A 278 45.60 -29.68 1.32
C PRO A 278 44.73 -28.57 1.91
N GLY A 279 44.76 -28.45 3.25
CA GLY A 279 44.04 -27.39 3.98
C GLY A 279 42.55 -27.61 4.24
N ALA A 280 41.98 -28.78 3.87
CA ALA A 280 40.57 -29.11 4.14
C ALA A 280 40.27 -29.27 5.63
N ASN A 281 41.23 -29.71 6.45
CA ASN A 281 41.08 -30.00 7.89
C ASN A 281 41.59 -28.91 8.85
N ARG A 282 41.91 -27.69 8.39
CA ARG A 282 42.29 -26.58 9.29
C ARG A 282 41.05 -26.09 10.09
N LYS A 283 41.05 -26.37 11.38
CA LYS A 283 40.10 -25.79 12.35
C LYS A 283 40.26 -24.27 12.33
N ALA A 284 39.16 -23.55 12.23
CA ALA A 284 39.12 -22.13 12.50
C ALA A 284 39.46 -21.88 13.97
N SER A 285 40.72 -21.54 14.24
CA SER A 285 41.17 -21.10 15.58
C SER A 285 40.83 -19.62 15.71
N GLY A 286 40.06 -19.26 16.73
CA GLY A 286 39.80 -17.88 17.12
C GLY A 286 41.03 -17.23 17.74
N GLY A 287 41.20 -15.94 17.46
CA GLY A 287 41.95 -14.99 18.30
C GLY A 287 43.31 -14.55 17.82
N GLY A 288 43.43 -13.30 17.39
CA GLY A 288 44.52 -12.36 17.74
C GLY A 288 45.87 -12.44 17.07
N GLY A 289 46.24 -11.41 16.31
CA GLY A 289 47.62 -10.89 16.28
C GLY A 289 48.51 -11.25 15.11
N GLY A 290 48.69 -10.28 14.17
CA GLY A 290 50.00 -9.85 13.65
C GLY A 290 50.76 -10.73 12.65
N GLY A 291 51.01 -10.18 11.45
CA GLY A 291 52.24 -10.38 10.70
C GLY A 291 52.20 -11.22 9.44
N GLY A 292 52.27 -10.57 8.33
CA GLY A 292 52.90 -10.80 7.02
C GLY A 292 53.04 -12.19 6.43
N GLY A 293 52.55 -12.38 5.19
CA GLY A 293 52.97 -13.52 4.38
C GLY A 293 51.97 -13.96 3.31
N ASN A 294 52.23 -13.66 2.13
CA ASN A 294 51.67 -13.91 0.81
C ASN A 294 51.02 -15.30 0.60
N GLY A 295 49.83 -15.32 -0.04
CA GLY A 295 49.33 -16.47 -0.79
C GLY A 295 48.36 -17.42 -0.07
N GLY A 296 47.12 -17.00 0.24
CA GLY A 296 46.06 -17.90 0.68
C GLY A 296 44.70 -17.29 0.41
N SER A 297 43.80 -18.02 -0.25
CA SER A 297 42.42 -17.62 -0.51
C SER A 297 41.72 -17.24 0.78
N ASP A 298 41.42 -15.97 0.89
CA ASP A 298 40.92 -15.24 2.02
C ASP A 298 39.54 -15.76 2.49
N ASN A 299 39.45 -16.24 3.71
CA ASN A 299 38.18 -16.47 4.42
C ASN A 299 37.57 -15.17 5.00
N ARG A 300 38.02 -14.02 4.48
CA ARG A 300 37.52 -12.71 4.83
C ARG A 300 36.21 -12.42 4.10
N PHE A 301 35.41 -11.53 4.66
CA PHE A 301 34.32 -10.94 3.92
C PHE A 301 34.85 -10.04 2.80
N ALA A 302 34.12 -9.99 1.69
CA ALA A 302 34.40 -9.06 0.64
C ALA A 302 34.44 -7.63 1.17
N SER A 303 35.45 -6.88 0.75
CA SER A 303 35.53 -5.45 1.03
C SER A 303 34.48 -4.70 0.24
N VAL A 304 34.20 -3.46 0.66
CA VAL A 304 33.29 -2.56 -0.07
C VAL A 304 33.70 -2.40 -1.54
N GLU A 305 35.01 -2.31 -1.80
CA GLU A 305 35.54 -2.17 -3.16
C GLU A 305 35.30 -3.42 -4.01
N GLU A 306 35.50 -4.60 -3.47
CA GLU A 306 35.21 -5.85 -4.19
C GLU A 306 33.72 -6.02 -4.52
N ILE A 307 32.82 -5.54 -3.62
CA ILE A 307 31.38 -5.55 -3.89
C ILE A 307 31.05 -4.55 -5.00
N ARG A 308 31.65 -3.34 -5.00
CA ARG A 308 31.48 -2.31 -6.05
C ARG A 308 31.93 -2.84 -7.41
N ILE A 309 33.15 -3.40 -7.49
CA ILE A 309 33.68 -3.99 -8.74
C ILE A 309 32.76 -5.09 -9.25
N PHE A 310 32.25 -5.94 -8.35
CA PHE A 310 31.30 -6.99 -8.73
C PHE A 310 30.00 -6.39 -9.29
N LEU A 311 29.43 -5.39 -8.62
CA LEU A 311 28.20 -4.73 -9.07
C LEU A 311 28.42 -4.05 -10.42
N ASP A 312 29.50 -3.29 -10.59
CA ASP A 312 29.86 -2.60 -11.85
C ASP A 312 30.03 -3.55 -13.04
N GLY A 313 30.47 -4.79 -12.77
CA GLY A 313 30.60 -5.84 -13.79
C GLY A 313 29.30 -6.53 -14.18
N HIS A 314 28.25 -6.44 -13.36
CA HIS A 314 27.00 -7.19 -13.56
C HIS A 314 25.78 -6.33 -13.85
N ILE A 315 25.72 -5.10 -13.30
CA ILE A 315 24.56 -4.23 -13.41
C ILE A 315 24.99 -2.76 -13.53
N ARG A 316 24.11 -1.97 -14.12
CA ARG A 316 24.08 -0.51 -13.95
C ARG A 316 22.97 -0.16 -12.98
N LEU A 317 23.22 0.74 -12.06
CA LEU A 317 22.27 1.20 -11.05
C LEU A 317 21.92 2.67 -11.25
N ARG A 318 20.69 3.03 -10.86
CA ARG A 318 20.29 4.43 -10.67
C ARG A 318 19.19 4.49 -9.60
N TYR A 319 19.15 5.60 -8.88
CA TYR A 319 18.06 5.90 -7.93
C TYR A 319 17.11 6.89 -8.58
N ASN A 320 15.89 6.46 -8.84
CA ASN A 320 14.84 7.28 -9.45
C ASN A 320 14.22 8.20 -8.39
N LEU A 321 14.45 9.53 -8.52
CA LEU A 321 13.97 10.54 -7.57
C LEU A 321 12.44 10.59 -7.45
N ILE A 322 11.73 10.28 -8.53
CA ILE A 322 10.28 10.40 -8.58
C ILE A 322 9.62 9.20 -7.90
N THR A 323 9.99 7.99 -8.29
CA THR A 323 9.42 6.77 -7.69
C THR A 323 10.07 6.45 -6.34
N GLN A 324 11.20 7.07 -6.01
CA GLN A 324 12.06 6.78 -4.86
C GLN A 324 12.44 5.30 -4.80
N ARG A 325 12.79 4.72 -5.96
CA ARG A 325 13.18 3.33 -6.11
C ARG A 325 14.51 3.20 -6.83
N TYR A 326 15.25 2.21 -6.42
CA TYR A 326 16.44 1.78 -7.12
C TYR A 326 16.03 1.04 -8.40
N GLU A 327 16.66 1.39 -9.50
CA GLU A 327 16.46 0.76 -10.80
C GLU A 327 17.80 0.17 -11.28
N PHE A 328 17.73 -0.92 -12.03
CA PHE A 328 18.91 -1.57 -12.56
C PHE A 328 18.73 -1.98 -14.02
N LEU A 329 19.88 -2.11 -14.70
CA LEU A 329 20.00 -2.67 -16.02
C LEU A 329 21.06 -3.77 -15.97
N GLU A 330 20.72 -4.99 -16.42
CA GLU A 330 21.68 -6.08 -16.49
C GLU A 330 22.72 -5.83 -17.61
N ILE A 331 24.00 -6.05 -17.27
CA ILE A 331 25.09 -6.06 -18.26
C ILE A 331 25.18 -7.47 -18.78
N THR A 332 24.82 -7.70 -20.05
CA THR A 332 25.05 -8.98 -20.73
C THR A 332 26.50 -9.12 -21.10
N GLU A 333 27.12 -10.24 -20.71
CA GLU A 333 28.51 -10.59 -21.09
C GLU A 333 28.63 -10.59 -22.63
N GLY A 334 29.39 -9.63 -23.17
CA GLY A 334 29.60 -9.47 -24.60
C GLY A 334 29.54 -8.05 -25.14
N ALA A 335 29.03 -7.09 -24.37
CA ALA A 335 29.05 -5.66 -24.75
C ALA A 335 30.27 -4.97 -24.12
N SER A 336 31.40 -5.00 -24.81
CA SER A 336 32.56 -4.16 -24.49
C SER A 336 32.17 -2.69 -24.55
N SER A 337 32.77 -1.89 -23.66
CA SER A 337 32.55 -0.48 -23.38
C SER A 337 32.92 0.47 -24.54
N SER A 338 32.48 0.21 -25.76
CA SER A 338 32.59 1.16 -26.87
C SER A 338 31.40 0.98 -27.80
N ALA A 339 30.58 2.04 -27.87
CA ALA A 339 29.59 2.33 -28.90
C ALA A 339 28.59 1.22 -29.21
N ALA A 340 27.32 1.51 -28.90
CA ALA A 340 26.13 0.81 -29.39
C ALA A 340 26.36 0.03 -30.69
N SER A 341 26.41 -1.31 -30.59
CA SER A 341 26.16 -2.14 -31.77
C SER A 341 24.64 -2.39 -31.81
N ALA A 342 24.00 -1.67 -32.72
CA ALA A 342 22.62 -1.78 -33.09
C ALA A 342 22.32 -3.17 -33.68
N THR A 343 21.79 -4.08 -32.87
CA THR A 343 21.14 -5.31 -33.34
C THR A 343 19.88 -5.70 -32.55
N SER A 344 19.39 -4.82 -31.65
CA SER A 344 18.01 -4.93 -31.16
C SER A 344 17.35 -3.56 -31.26
N ASP A 345 16.26 -3.44 -31.98
CA ASP A 345 15.46 -2.22 -32.19
C ASP A 345 14.81 -1.65 -30.93
N LYS A 346 15.15 -2.10 -29.74
CA LYS A 346 14.58 -1.60 -28.49
C LYS A 346 15.68 -1.16 -27.53
N PRO A 347 15.59 0.09 -27.00
CA PRO A 347 16.52 0.56 -25.98
C PRO A 347 16.48 -0.35 -24.75
N PRO A 348 17.60 -0.51 -24.03
CA PRO A 348 17.66 -1.35 -22.84
C PRO A 348 16.67 -0.85 -21.78
N LYS A 349 15.84 -1.76 -21.27
CA LYS A 349 14.76 -1.42 -20.33
C LYS A 349 15.24 -1.50 -18.89
N TRP A 350 15.28 -0.35 -18.21
CA TRP A 350 15.48 -0.28 -16.77
C TRP A 350 14.37 -1.01 -16.01
N GLN A 351 14.76 -1.76 -14.99
CA GLN A 351 13.86 -2.55 -14.15
C GLN A 351 13.97 -2.08 -12.71
N ILE A 352 12.86 -2.15 -11.96
CA ILE A 352 12.87 -1.87 -10.51
C ILE A 352 13.68 -2.94 -9.80
N LEU A 353 14.64 -2.53 -8.97
CA LEU A 353 15.44 -3.42 -8.15
C LEU A 353 14.60 -3.93 -6.97
N LEU A 354 14.27 -5.19 -6.98
CA LEU A 354 13.52 -5.87 -5.92
C LEU A 354 14.46 -6.72 -5.05
N ASP A 355 14.04 -7.08 -3.85
CA ASP A 355 14.79 -7.95 -2.95
C ASP A 355 15.29 -9.24 -3.61
N ARG A 356 14.50 -9.82 -4.52
CA ARG A 356 14.91 -11.01 -5.29
C ARG A 356 16.14 -10.76 -6.14
N HIS A 357 16.28 -9.57 -6.73
CA HIS A 357 17.42 -9.21 -7.58
C HIS A 357 18.68 -9.02 -6.74
N VAL A 358 18.57 -8.34 -5.58
CA VAL A 358 19.66 -8.23 -4.60
C VAL A 358 20.08 -9.61 -4.09
N ASN A 359 19.11 -10.51 -3.82
CA ASN A 359 19.40 -11.88 -3.43
C ASN A 359 20.14 -12.65 -4.51
N SER A 360 19.76 -12.47 -5.78
CA SER A 360 20.44 -13.10 -6.93
C SER A 360 21.87 -12.61 -7.07
N LEU A 361 22.11 -11.31 -6.97
CA LEU A 361 23.47 -10.71 -7.01
C LEU A 361 24.30 -11.20 -5.83
N TRP A 362 23.75 -11.17 -4.62
CA TRP A 362 24.42 -11.71 -3.44
C TRP A 362 24.77 -13.18 -3.60
N THR A 363 23.87 -14.00 -4.14
CA THR A 363 24.12 -15.44 -4.39
C THR A 363 25.25 -15.62 -5.41
N LYS A 364 25.21 -14.88 -6.54
CA LYS A 364 26.27 -14.91 -7.57
C LYS A 364 27.64 -14.58 -6.97
N MET A 365 27.73 -13.48 -6.21
CA MET A 365 28.99 -13.07 -5.59
C MET A 365 29.45 -14.06 -4.51
N SER A 366 28.52 -14.64 -3.75
CA SER A 366 28.81 -15.61 -2.69
C SER A 366 29.39 -16.92 -3.20
N LEU A 367 29.30 -17.21 -4.51
CA LEU A 367 29.96 -18.37 -5.13
C LEU A 367 31.49 -18.19 -5.22
N THR A 368 31.98 -16.96 -5.25
CA THR A 368 33.41 -16.65 -5.42
C THR A 368 34.05 -16.15 -4.13
N VAL A 369 33.38 -15.32 -3.35
CA VAL A 369 33.90 -14.71 -2.13
C VAL A 369 32.79 -14.64 -1.07
N LYS A 370 33.16 -14.73 0.21
CA LYS A 370 32.19 -14.55 1.29
C LYS A 370 31.72 -13.10 1.33
N VAL A 371 30.42 -12.87 1.17
CA VAL A 371 29.84 -11.51 1.16
C VAL A 371 28.66 -11.44 2.13
N ASN A 372 28.58 -10.34 2.90
CA ASN A 372 27.43 -10.07 3.71
C ASN A 372 26.36 -9.40 2.84
N LYS A 373 25.14 -9.94 2.82
CA LYS A 373 24.03 -9.37 2.04
C LYS A 373 23.68 -7.93 2.47
N LEU A 374 23.82 -7.64 3.77
CA LEU A 374 23.54 -6.30 4.30
C LEU A 374 24.54 -5.28 3.75
N ASP A 375 25.83 -5.64 3.65
CA ASP A 375 26.86 -4.73 3.10
C ASP A 375 26.59 -4.44 1.62
N MET A 376 26.22 -5.44 0.84
CA MET A 376 25.84 -5.25 -0.57
C MET A 376 24.62 -4.32 -0.68
N ARG A 377 23.61 -4.50 0.19
CA ARG A 377 22.43 -3.64 0.22
C ARG A 377 22.78 -2.21 0.61
N ASN A 378 23.57 -2.02 1.66
CA ASN A 378 24.01 -0.71 2.12
C ASN A 378 24.80 0.05 1.04
N ILE A 379 25.61 -0.66 0.23
CA ILE A 379 26.32 -0.03 -0.90
C ILE A 379 25.33 0.42 -1.97
N ILE A 380 24.37 -0.45 -2.35
CA ILE A 380 23.33 -0.11 -3.33
C ILE A 380 22.48 1.09 -2.86
N GLU A 381 22.20 1.16 -1.56
CA GLU A 381 21.38 2.20 -0.93
C GLU A 381 22.18 3.44 -0.50
N SER A 382 23.43 3.56 -0.95
CA SER A 382 24.31 4.71 -0.68
C SER A 382 24.47 5.62 -1.93
N ASP A 383 25.32 6.63 -1.80
CA ASP A 383 25.76 7.51 -2.88
C ASP A 383 26.53 6.83 -4.02
N TYR A 384 26.83 5.53 -3.87
CA TYR A 384 27.34 4.69 -4.95
C TYR A 384 26.36 4.61 -6.13
N THR A 385 25.05 4.62 -5.85
CA THR A 385 24.01 4.60 -6.87
C THR A 385 23.70 6.02 -7.33
N PRO A 386 23.97 6.39 -8.59
CA PRO A 386 23.71 7.75 -9.08
C PRO A 386 22.22 8.08 -9.06
N VAL A 387 21.94 9.33 -8.72
CA VAL A 387 20.59 9.88 -8.71
C VAL A 387 20.13 10.15 -10.15
N PHE A 388 18.87 9.86 -10.45
CA PHE A 388 18.26 10.01 -11.76
C PHE A 388 16.92 10.73 -11.67
N ASN A 389 16.82 11.87 -12.35
CA ASN A 389 15.55 12.57 -12.55
C ASN A 389 15.01 12.29 -13.97
N PRO A 390 13.94 11.50 -14.11
CA PRO A 390 13.40 11.12 -15.42
C PRO A 390 12.86 12.31 -16.24
N PHE A 391 12.41 13.36 -15.58
CA PHE A 391 11.91 14.55 -16.28
C PHE A 391 13.05 15.40 -16.84
N GLU A 392 14.08 15.68 -16.03
CA GLU A 392 15.26 16.41 -16.50
C GLU A 392 15.95 15.68 -17.65
N ASP A 393 16.11 14.35 -17.52
CA ASP A 393 16.68 13.52 -18.57
C ASP A 393 15.85 13.58 -19.87
N TYR A 394 14.52 13.49 -19.76
CA TYR A 394 13.64 13.59 -20.92
C TYR A 394 13.78 14.95 -21.62
N PHE A 395 13.73 16.05 -20.87
CA PHE A 395 13.84 17.40 -21.44
C PHE A 395 15.23 17.70 -22.02
N ALA A 396 16.29 17.11 -21.46
CA ALA A 396 17.65 17.26 -22.00
C ALA A 396 17.84 16.66 -23.40
N HIS A 397 16.99 15.67 -23.75
CA HIS A 397 17.05 14.98 -25.04
C HIS A 397 16.01 15.45 -26.07
N LEU A 398 15.19 16.45 -25.73
CA LEU A 398 14.17 16.97 -26.65
C LEU A 398 14.81 17.82 -27.76
N PRO A 399 14.24 17.79 -29.00
CA PRO A 399 14.64 18.71 -30.04
C PRO A 399 14.29 20.16 -29.63
N PRO A 400 15.09 21.15 -30.05
CA PRO A 400 14.78 22.55 -29.78
C PRO A 400 13.50 22.97 -30.52
N TRP A 401 12.66 23.77 -29.88
CA TRP A 401 11.51 24.46 -30.48
C TRP A 401 11.68 25.96 -30.31
N LYS A 402 11.27 26.75 -31.31
CA LYS A 402 11.36 28.21 -31.32
C LYS A 402 10.01 28.82 -31.69
N GLU A 403 9.77 30.03 -31.24
CA GLU A 403 8.60 30.80 -31.65
C GLU A 403 8.62 31.00 -33.19
N GLY A 404 7.49 30.66 -33.82
CA GLY A 404 7.38 30.61 -35.31
C GLY A 404 7.48 29.19 -35.90
N ASP A 405 7.94 28.21 -35.12
CA ASP A 405 7.84 26.80 -35.52
C ASP A 405 6.39 26.32 -35.46
N LYS A 406 6.14 25.09 -35.90
CA LYS A 406 4.83 24.47 -35.86
C LYS A 406 4.25 24.48 -34.42
N ASP A 407 2.98 24.91 -34.27
CA ASP A 407 2.29 24.86 -32.98
C ASP A 407 1.72 23.46 -32.70
N TYR A 408 2.52 22.64 -32.03
CA TYR A 408 2.18 21.26 -31.68
C TYR A 408 1.11 21.17 -30.57
N ILE A 409 1.02 22.20 -29.71
CA ILE A 409 -0.03 22.26 -28.67
C ILE A 409 -1.38 22.54 -29.30
N ALA A 410 -1.45 23.45 -30.29
CA ALA A 410 -2.67 23.68 -31.07
C ALA A 410 -3.10 22.44 -31.85
N GLU A 411 -2.14 21.70 -32.44
CA GLU A 411 -2.43 20.42 -33.10
C GLU A 411 -2.97 19.37 -32.13
N LEU A 412 -2.42 19.30 -30.90
CA LEU A 412 -2.95 18.45 -29.84
C LEU A 412 -4.37 18.87 -29.45
N ALA A 413 -4.62 20.17 -29.27
CA ALA A 413 -5.94 20.69 -28.94
C ALA A 413 -6.97 20.33 -30.02
N ALA A 414 -6.61 20.44 -31.29
CA ALA A 414 -7.48 20.11 -32.42
C ALA A 414 -7.91 18.63 -32.45
N THR A 415 -7.26 17.73 -31.70
CA THR A 415 -7.70 16.35 -31.53
C THR A 415 -8.95 16.19 -30.68
N VAL A 416 -9.35 17.24 -29.95
CA VAL A 416 -10.52 17.25 -29.06
C VAL A 416 -11.51 18.31 -29.54
N LYS A 417 -12.64 17.86 -30.06
CA LYS A 417 -13.72 18.77 -30.45
C LYS A 417 -14.63 18.99 -29.24
N VAL A 418 -14.65 20.22 -28.72
CA VAL A 418 -15.53 20.63 -27.62
C VAL A 418 -16.82 21.19 -28.15
N LYS A 419 -17.94 21.04 -27.44
CA LYS A 419 -19.28 21.50 -27.87
C LYS A 419 -19.43 23.02 -27.80
N ASP A 420 -18.80 23.66 -26.83
CA ASP A 420 -18.92 25.08 -26.59
C ASP A 420 -17.73 25.82 -27.21
N THR A 421 -18.02 26.59 -28.24
CA THR A 421 -17.02 27.37 -28.98
C THR A 421 -17.11 28.88 -28.66
N ASP A 422 -17.85 29.27 -27.62
CA ASP A 422 -17.91 30.68 -27.19
C ASP A 422 -16.56 31.09 -26.57
N SER A 423 -15.66 31.52 -27.45
CA SER A 423 -14.32 32.01 -27.10
C SER A 423 -14.33 33.27 -26.23
N SER A 424 -15.49 33.93 -26.09
CA SER A 424 -15.64 35.09 -25.21
C SER A 424 -15.65 34.71 -23.73
N VAL A 425 -15.95 33.44 -23.41
CA VAL A 425 -15.97 32.90 -22.04
C VAL A 425 -14.64 32.30 -21.66
N LEU A 426 -14.25 31.18 -22.30
CA LEU A 426 -13.00 30.49 -22.03
C LEU A 426 -12.61 29.62 -23.24
N SER A 427 -11.38 29.80 -23.76
CA SER A 427 -10.89 29.00 -24.88
C SER A 427 -10.30 27.67 -24.38
N PHE A 428 -10.70 26.56 -25.01
CA PHE A 428 -10.14 25.25 -24.72
C PHE A 428 -8.64 25.21 -25.01
N ASP A 429 -8.22 25.76 -26.15
CA ASP A 429 -6.82 25.75 -26.60
C ASP A 429 -5.92 26.51 -25.61
N GLU A 430 -6.39 27.70 -25.15
CA GLU A 430 -5.65 28.49 -24.16
C GLU A 430 -5.56 27.75 -22.80
N CYS A 431 -6.65 27.14 -22.36
CA CYS A 431 -6.67 26.37 -21.11
C CYS A 431 -5.77 25.15 -21.19
N LEU A 432 -5.80 24.41 -22.29
CA LEU A 432 -4.93 23.24 -22.50
C LEU A 432 -3.47 23.67 -22.51
N LYS A 433 -3.13 24.75 -23.22
CA LYS A 433 -1.75 25.30 -23.27
C LYS A 433 -1.27 25.68 -21.86
N LYS A 434 -2.04 26.44 -21.09
CA LYS A 434 -1.70 26.80 -19.71
C LYS A 434 -1.55 25.58 -18.82
N TRP A 435 -2.49 24.64 -18.92
CA TRP A 435 -2.47 23.43 -18.11
C TRP A 435 -1.26 22.54 -18.42
N LEU A 436 -0.86 22.41 -19.70
CA LEU A 436 0.35 21.65 -20.11
C LEU A 436 1.63 22.34 -19.61
N VAL A 437 1.75 23.66 -19.75
CA VAL A 437 2.92 24.39 -19.27
C VAL A 437 3.00 24.34 -17.74
N ALA A 438 1.85 24.44 -17.02
CA ALA A 438 1.78 24.26 -15.58
C ALA A 438 2.20 22.84 -15.14
N MET A 439 1.88 21.81 -15.93
CA MET A 439 2.31 20.44 -15.69
C MET A 439 3.84 20.32 -15.75
N ILE A 440 4.47 20.89 -16.77
CA ILE A 440 5.93 20.88 -16.91
C ILE A 440 6.58 21.72 -15.79
N ALA A 441 6.04 22.88 -15.46
CA ALA A 441 6.51 23.67 -14.33
C ALA A 441 6.48 22.84 -13.04
N GLY A 442 5.38 22.12 -12.77
CA GLY A 442 5.25 21.23 -11.62
C GLY A 442 6.32 20.12 -11.57
N TRP A 443 6.84 19.66 -12.70
CA TRP A 443 7.91 18.64 -12.74
C TRP A 443 9.30 19.19 -12.48
N LEU A 444 9.56 20.44 -12.88
CA LEU A 444 10.92 21.02 -12.93
C LEU A 444 11.18 22.08 -11.86
N ASP A 445 10.17 22.78 -11.39
CA ASP A 445 10.28 23.90 -10.44
C ASP A 445 9.74 23.46 -9.08
N GLU A 446 10.56 23.59 -8.03
CA GLU A 446 10.22 23.14 -6.68
C GLU A 446 9.01 23.86 -6.05
N GLU A 447 8.74 25.10 -6.47
CA GLU A 447 7.64 25.91 -5.94
C GLU A 447 6.36 25.81 -6.77
N ALA A 448 6.46 25.33 -8.02
CA ALA A 448 5.33 25.25 -8.92
C ALA A 448 4.46 24.02 -8.68
N VAL A 449 3.15 24.25 -8.63
CA VAL A 449 2.12 23.20 -8.59
C VAL A 449 1.02 23.53 -9.59
N ASN A 450 0.56 22.54 -10.35
CA ASN A 450 -0.57 22.69 -11.24
C ASN A 450 -1.89 22.67 -10.45
N ASN A 451 -2.43 23.84 -10.16
CA ASN A 451 -3.57 24.04 -9.28
C ASN A 451 -4.95 23.80 -9.94
N VAL A 452 -4.98 23.37 -11.19
CA VAL A 452 -6.22 23.17 -11.95
C VAL A 452 -6.33 21.76 -12.50
N ILE A 453 -7.57 21.27 -12.58
CA ILE A 453 -7.94 19.94 -13.05
C ILE A 453 -8.59 20.08 -14.42
N LEU A 454 -7.99 19.52 -15.46
CA LEU A 454 -8.58 19.45 -16.79
C LEU A 454 -9.59 18.30 -16.85
N VAL A 455 -10.86 18.59 -17.17
CA VAL A 455 -11.93 17.59 -17.13
C VAL A 455 -12.64 17.47 -18.48
N TYR A 456 -12.72 16.25 -18.98
CA TYR A 456 -13.50 15.95 -20.19
C TYR A 456 -14.82 15.29 -19.83
N ILE A 457 -15.92 15.95 -20.17
CA ILE A 457 -17.30 15.49 -19.98
C ILE A 457 -17.87 15.07 -21.32
N GLY A 458 -18.60 13.96 -21.38
CA GLY A 458 -19.24 13.52 -22.60
C GLY A 458 -19.60 12.05 -22.60
N LYS A 459 -20.17 11.55 -23.67
CA LYS A 459 -20.69 10.18 -23.81
C LYS A 459 -19.63 9.13 -23.47
N GLN A 460 -20.06 8.01 -22.92
CA GLN A 460 -19.22 6.84 -22.73
C GLN A 460 -18.64 6.36 -24.08
N GLY A 461 -17.38 5.92 -24.09
CA GLY A 461 -16.72 5.48 -25.33
C GLY A 461 -16.10 6.60 -26.18
N ALA A 462 -16.21 7.88 -25.81
CA ALA A 462 -15.64 9.02 -26.54
C ALA A 462 -14.10 9.16 -26.40
N ASN A 463 -13.38 8.12 -26.07
CA ASN A 463 -11.91 8.10 -25.90
C ASN A 463 -11.31 9.05 -24.86
N LYS A 464 -12.09 9.59 -23.93
CA LYS A 464 -11.63 10.57 -22.93
C LYS A 464 -10.44 10.09 -22.11
N THR A 465 -10.58 8.98 -21.38
CA THR A 465 -9.49 8.35 -20.60
C THR A 465 -8.34 7.89 -21.50
N THR A 466 -8.65 7.37 -22.69
CA THR A 466 -7.63 6.96 -23.67
C THR A 466 -6.76 8.13 -24.08
N TRP A 467 -7.33 9.32 -24.32
CA TRP A 467 -6.60 10.53 -24.67
C TRP A 467 -5.62 10.93 -23.57
N PHE A 468 -6.06 11.04 -22.32
CA PHE A 468 -5.20 11.35 -21.19
C PHE A 468 -4.12 10.29 -20.98
N ASN A 469 -4.49 9.02 -21.15
CA ASN A 469 -3.53 7.92 -21.05
C ASN A 469 -2.40 8.01 -22.07
N HIS A 470 -2.63 8.55 -23.26
CA HIS A 470 -1.60 8.71 -24.29
C HIS A 470 -0.88 10.08 -24.24
N LEU A 471 -1.26 10.95 -23.30
CA LEU A 471 -0.65 12.28 -23.21
C LEU A 471 0.83 12.23 -22.82
N LEU A 472 1.21 11.35 -21.87
CA LEU A 472 2.62 11.17 -21.52
C LEU A 472 3.36 10.39 -22.58
N PRO A 473 4.61 10.80 -22.93
CA PRO A 473 5.45 10.10 -23.86
C PRO A 473 5.81 8.70 -23.36
N PRO A 474 6.23 7.78 -24.25
CA PRO A 474 6.55 6.39 -23.87
C PRO A 474 7.57 6.28 -22.73
N GLU A 475 8.56 7.17 -22.68
CA GLU A 475 9.61 7.23 -21.66
C GLU A 475 9.07 7.57 -20.27
N LEU A 476 8.02 8.40 -20.21
CA LEU A 476 7.38 8.85 -18.98
C LEU A 476 6.05 8.14 -18.70
N LYS A 477 5.68 7.16 -19.50
CA LYS A 477 4.40 6.44 -19.41
C LYS A 477 4.15 5.80 -18.05
N GLN A 478 5.19 5.32 -17.38
CA GLN A 478 5.09 4.73 -16.05
C GLN A 478 4.63 5.70 -14.95
N TYR A 479 4.71 7.02 -15.21
CA TYR A 479 4.28 8.07 -14.29
C TYR A 479 2.83 8.51 -14.53
N PHE A 480 2.08 7.79 -15.35
CA PHE A 480 0.64 7.95 -15.49
C PHE A 480 -0.11 7.00 -14.55
N TYR A 481 -1.07 7.54 -13.81
CA TYR A 481 -1.92 6.75 -12.92
C TYR A 481 -3.39 7.04 -13.17
N THR A 482 -4.22 5.99 -13.25
CA THR A 482 -5.68 6.10 -13.32
C THR A 482 -6.27 5.79 -11.96
N LYS A 483 -6.92 6.76 -11.35
CA LYS A 483 -7.66 6.60 -10.10
C LYS A 483 -9.11 6.28 -10.43
N THR A 484 -9.47 5.01 -10.38
CA THR A 484 -10.81 4.49 -10.67
C THR A 484 -11.80 4.69 -9.52
N ASN A 485 -11.30 4.86 -8.30
CA ASN A 485 -12.11 5.19 -7.13
C ASN A 485 -11.78 6.60 -6.64
N ALA A 486 -12.40 7.59 -7.25
CA ALA A 486 -12.20 8.99 -6.89
C ALA A 486 -12.84 9.37 -5.53
N LYS A 487 -13.67 8.50 -4.95
CA LYS A 487 -14.53 8.80 -3.78
C LYS A 487 -13.79 9.15 -2.48
N ARG A 488 -12.53 8.78 -2.32
CA ARG A 488 -11.78 9.10 -1.10
C ARG A 488 -10.30 9.25 -1.40
N MET A 489 -9.70 10.32 -0.88
CA MET A 489 -8.24 10.47 -0.86
C MET A 489 -7.68 9.72 0.36
N THR A 490 -6.86 8.72 0.08
CA THR A 490 -6.16 7.92 1.10
C THR A 490 -4.74 8.45 1.29
N LYS A 491 -4.04 7.92 2.29
CA LYS A 491 -2.61 8.20 2.49
C LYS A 491 -1.76 7.81 1.28
N ASP A 492 -2.06 6.67 0.66
CA ASP A 492 -1.35 6.20 -0.52
C ASP A 492 -1.62 7.11 -1.74
N ASP A 493 -2.84 7.67 -1.85
CA ASP A 493 -3.13 8.66 -2.87
C ASP A 493 -2.34 9.96 -2.68
N LEU A 494 -2.11 10.39 -1.43
CA LEU A 494 -1.27 11.55 -1.14
C LEU A 494 0.21 11.28 -1.53
N ILE A 495 0.73 10.10 -1.23
CA ILE A 495 2.08 9.71 -1.66
C ILE A 495 2.17 9.67 -3.20
N ALA A 496 1.12 9.22 -3.88
CA ALA A 496 1.05 9.19 -5.33
C ALA A 496 1.24 10.57 -5.98
N LEU A 497 0.87 11.68 -5.29
CA LEU A 497 1.09 13.05 -5.80
C LEU A 497 2.57 13.39 -6.02
N SER A 498 3.48 12.71 -5.34
CA SER A 498 4.93 12.88 -5.51
C SER A 498 5.55 11.85 -6.45
N GLN A 499 4.81 10.81 -6.86
CA GLN A 499 5.34 9.68 -7.62
C GLN A 499 4.81 9.59 -9.05
N TYR A 500 3.68 10.24 -9.33
CA TYR A 500 3.07 10.23 -10.66
C TYR A 500 3.01 11.65 -11.24
N ALA A 501 3.34 11.76 -12.52
CA ALA A 501 3.32 13.02 -13.26
C ALA A 501 1.91 13.48 -13.60
N LEU A 502 1.02 12.51 -13.87
CA LEU A 502 -0.36 12.76 -14.27
C LEU A 502 -1.28 11.72 -13.63
N ILE A 503 -2.27 12.20 -12.87
CA ILE A 503 -3.33 11.35 -12.29
C ILE A 503 -4.65 11.67 -12.98
N CYS A 504 -5.23 10.64 -13.60
CA CYS A 504 -6.55 10.73 -14.22
C CYS A 504 -7.62 10.18 -13.27
N CYS A 505 -8.51 11.05 -12.79
CA CYS A 505 -9.66 10.67 -11.98
C CYS A 505 -10.84 10.32 -12.89
N GLU A 506 -11.28 9.06 -12.84
CA GLU A 506 -12.45 8.62 -13.60
C GLU A 506 -13.74 8.86 -12.80
N GLU A 507 -14.84 9.01 -13.53
CA GLU A 507 -16.19 9.15 -12.97
C GLU A 507 -16.32 10.28 -11.94
N LEU A 508 -15.73 11.45 -12.24
CA LEU A 508 -15.83 12.63 -11.37
C LEU A 508 -17.27 13.06 -11.08
N ASP A 509 -18.18 12.78 -11.98
CA ASP A 509 -19.62 13.05 -11.87
C ASP A 509 -20.33 12.19 -10.82
N THR A 510 -19.67 11.19 -10.26
CA THR A 510 -20.20 10.37 -9.14
C THR A 510 -19.73 10.85 -7.77
N MET A 511 -18.85 11.84 -7.70
CA MET A 511 -18.26 12.34 -6.45
C MET A 511 -19.24 13.22 -5.65
N SER A 512 -19.25 13.02 -4.33
CA SER A 512 -19.94 13.93 -3.41
C SER A 512 -19.19 15.26 -3.26
N ALA A 513 -19.86 16.29 -2.77
CA ALA A 513 -19.24 17.60 -2.46
C ALA A 513 -18.06 17.49 -1.48
N SER A 514 -18.11 16.56 -0.51
CA SER A 514 -17.01 16.31 0.43
C SER A 514 -15.79 15.73 -0.26
N GLU A 515 -15.96 14.81 -1.18
CA GLU A 515 -14.89 14.16 -1.95
C GLU A 515 -14.24 15.15 -2.92
N MET A 516 -15.03 15.98 -3.59
CA MET A 516 -14.53 17.08 -4.42
C MET A 516 -13.69 18.07 -3.60
N ASN A 517 -14.09 18.37 -2.37
CA ASN A 517 -13.31 19.24 -1.48
C ASN A 517 -11.98 18.61 -1.08
N GLN A 518 -11.94 17.30 -0.84
CA GLN A 518 -10.69 16.58 -0.57
C GLN A 518 -9.75 16.61 -1.80
N LEU A 519 -10.28 16.39 -3.00
CA LEU A 519 -9.51 16.48 -4.24
C LEU A 519 -8.97 17.90 -4.47
N LYS A 520 -9.77 18.95 -4.26
CA LYS A 520 -9.32 20.35 -4.34
C LYS A 520 -8.21 20.67 -3.35
N ALA A 521 -8.28 20.14 -2.12
CA ALA A 521 -7.23 20.30 -1.13
C ALA A 521 -5.93 19.62 -1.61
N ALA A 522 -6.03 18.40 -2.14
CA ALA A 522 -4.89 17.68 -2.67
C ALA A 522 -4.22 18.39 -3.85
N VAL A 523 -5.00 18.94 -4.79
CA VAL A 523 -4.50 19.67 -5.97
C VAL A 523 -3.66 20.89 -5.61
N THR A 524 -3.89 21.49 -4.44
CA THR A 524 -3.19 22.72 -4.00
C THR A 524 -2.09 22.48 -2.96
N MET A 525 -1.87 21.24 -2.55
CA MET A 525 -0.74 20.92 -1.67
C MET A 525 0.57 21.18 -2.40
N GLN A 526 1.51 21.86 -1.76
CA GLN A 526 2.84 22.07 -2.32
C GLN A 526 3.78 20.92 -1.96
N TYR A 527 3.65 20.41 -0.73
CA TYR A 527 4.46 19.32 -0.20
C TYR A 527 3.59 18.26 0.48
N ILE A 528 4.02 17.02 0.40
CA ILE A 528 3.42 15.86 1.03
C ILE A 528 4.33 15.42 2.19
N ASN A 529 3.81 15.47 3.42
CA ASN A 529 4.52 15.09 4.63
C ASN A 529 4.02 13.74 5.16
N GLU A 530 4.11 12.70 4.33
CA GLU A 530 3.63 11.36 4.67
C GLU A 530 4.77 10.36 4.71
N ARG A 531 4.77 9.51 5.75
CA ARG A 531 5.74 8.42 5.85
C ARG A 531 5.33 7.28 4.92
N ALA A 532 6.19 6.92 3.96
CA ALA A 532 5.98 5.73 3.14
C ALA A 532 5.99 4.46 4.00
N ALA A 533 5.35 3.40 3.50
CA ALA A 533 5.38 2.10 4.16
C ALA A 533 6.84 1.64 4.34
N TYR A 534 7.19 1.23 5.56
CA TYR A 534 8.54 0.78 5.96
C TYR A 534 9.65 1.85 5.98
N ALA A 535 9.36 3.13 5.71
CA ALA A 535 10.35 4.18 5.88
C ALA A 535 10.59 4.47 7.37
N HIS A 536 11.85 4.72 7.75
CA HIS A 536 12.20 5.05 9.15
C HIS A 536 11.74 6.45 9.54
N TYR A 537 11.76 7.39 8.58
CA TYR A 537 11.44 8.81 8.80
C TYR A 537 10.31 9.26 7.87
N ALA A 538 9.57 10.28 8.30
CA ALA A 538 8.69 11.03 7.40
C ALA A 538 9.57 11.94 6.54
N GLU A 539 9.36 11.91 5.23
CA GLU A 539 10.06 12.76 4.28
C GLU A 539 9.08 13.78 3.70
N GLN A 540 9.55 15.01 3.59
CA GLN A 540 8.84 16.04 2.84
C GLN A 540 9.11 15.82 1.36
N ARG A 541 8.03 15.55 0.60
CA ARG A 541 8.09 15.28 -0.84
C ARG A 541 7.38 16.37 -1.59
N LYS A 542 7.97 16.78 -2.71
CA LYS A 542 7.34 17.73 -3.61
C LYS A 542 6.09 17.12 -4.27
N HIS A 543 5.05 17.92 -4.41
CA HIS A 543 3.91 17.60 -5.27
C HIS A 543 4.27 17.91 -6.73
N ILE A 544 4.42 16.87 -7.55
CA ILE A 544 4.75 16.99 -8.98
C ILE A 544 3.56 16.71 -9.88
N ASN A 545 2.47 16.20 -9.32
CA ASN A 545 1.34 15.70 -10.05
C ASN A 545 0.53 16.83 -10.71
N SER A 546 0.03 16.56 -11.91
CA SER A 546 -1.11 17.27 -12.50
C SER A 546 -2.33 16.38 -12.54
N PHE A 547 -3.49 16.95 -12.27
CA PHE A 547 -4.74 16.23 -12.32
C PHE A 547 -5.47 16.44 -13.63
N CYS A 548 -6.04 15.37 -14.13
CA CYS A 548 -7.08 15.40 -15.15
C CYS A 548 -8.24 14.48 -14.71
N GLY A 549 -9.35 14.57 -15.42
CA GLY A 549 -10.48 13.73 -15.09
C GLY A 549 -11.49 13.56 -16.19
N THR A 550 -12.37 12.58 -16.00
CA THR A 550 -13.44 12.27 -16.95
C THR A 550 -14.77 12.11 -16.22
N GLY A 551 -15.85 12.46 -16.90
CA GLY A 551 -17.21 12.26 -16.44
C GLY A 551 -18.17 12.09 -17.61
N ASN A 552 -19.39 11.68 -17.34
CA ASN A 552 -20.42 11.49 -18.35
C ASN A 552 -21.57 12.52 -18.21
N ASN A 553 -21.82 12.99 -16.97
CA ASN A 553 -22.83 14.00 -16.69
C ASN A 553 -22.20 15.39 -16.70
N PRO A 554 -22.70 16.35 -17.51
CA PRO A 554 -22.23 17.72 -17.49
C PRO A 554 -22.49 18.42 -16.14
N GLU A 555 -23.59 18.16 -15.47
CA GLU A 555 -23.94 18.78 -14.19
C GLU A 555 -23.27 18.06 -13.01
N PHE A 556 -21.94 18.14 -12.91
CA PHE A 556 -21.18 17.41 -11.89
C PHE A 556 -20.56 18.30 -10.81
N LEU A 557 -20.41 19.61 -11.06
CA LEU A 557 -19.78 20.52 -10.10
C LEU A 557 -20.73 20.83 -8.93
N ASN A 558 -20.52 20.17 -7.82
CA ASN A 558 -21.21 20.43 -6.57
C ASN A 558 -20.28 21.10 -5.55
N ASP A 559 -19.83 22.32 -5.86
CA ASP A 559 -18.85 23.04 -5.07
C ASP A 559 -19.35 24.37 -4.53
N PRO A 560 -19.71 24.48 -3.24
CA PRO A 560 -20.19 25.73 -2.66
C PRO A 560 -19.10 26.79 -2.45
N THR A 561 -17.81 26.44 -2.60
CA THR A 561 -16.67 27.31 -2.27
C THR A 561 -15.98 27.93 -3.49
N GLY A 562 -16.44 27.61 -4.70
CA GLY A 562 -15.94 28.16 -5.97
C GLY A 562 -15.29 27.10 -6.87
N THR A 563 -15.43 27.32 -8.18
CA THR A 563 -15.10 26.32 -9.20
C THR A 563 -13.78 26.58 -9.92
N ARG A 564 -12.99 27.59 -9.50
CA ARG A 564 -11.74 28.05 -10.15
C ARG A 564 -10.64 27.00 -10.34
N ARG A 565 -10.75 25.82 -9.69
CA ARG A 565 -9.80 24.73 -9.86
C ARG A 565 -10.18 23.74 -10.96
N TRP A 566 -11.38 23.89 -11.50
CA TRP A 566 -11.90 22.98 -12.51
C TRP A 566 -11.84 23.63 -13.88
N LEU A 567 -11.37 22.88 -14.88
CA LEU A 567 -11.41 23.24 -16.29
C LEU A 567 -12.23 22.19 -17.04
N PRO A 568 -13.56 22.18 -16.86
CA PRO A 568 -14.44 21.22 -17.51
C PRO A 568 -14.74 21.64 -18.95
N PHE A 569 -14.69 20.67 -19.86
CA PHE A 569 -15.11 20.86 -21.25
C PHE A 569 -16.02 19.72 -21.68
N GLU A 570 -17.17 20.04 -22.26
CA GLU A 570 -18.04 19.05 -22.86
C GLU A 570 -17.50 18.65 -24.24
N VAL A 571 -17.11 17.40 -24.35
CA VAL A 571 -16.46 16.85 -25.55
C VAL A 571 -17.50 16.28 -26.50
N GLU A 572 -17.51 16.75 -27.73
CA GLU A 572 -18.31 16.20 -28.83
C GLU A 572 -17.66 14.95 -29.41
N SER A 573 -16.35 15.03 -29.72
CA SER A 573 -15.56 13.91 -30.24
C SER A 573 -14.07 14.07 -29.92
N ILE A 574 -13.37 12.94 -29.83
CA ILE A 574 -11.91 12.87 -29.68
C ILE A 574 -11.33 11.98 -30.77
N VAL A 575 -10.36 12.49 -31.49
CA VAL A 575 -9.56 11.71 -32.42
C VAL A 575 -8.78 10.67 -31.64
N SER A 576 -8.90 9.38 -32.01
CA SER A 576 -8.28 8.30 -31.27
C SER A 576 -6.75 8.39 -31.31
N PRO A 577 -6.05 8.54 -30.17
CA PRO A 577 -4.58 8.57 -30.15
C PRO A 577 -3.93 7.25 -30.59
N ARG A 578 -4.69 6.17 -30.64
CA ARG A 578 -4.21 4.86 -31.14
C ARG A 578 -4.07 4.86 -32.66
N GLN A 579 -4.91 5.62 -33.36
CA GLN A 579 -4.88 5.75 -34.82
C GLN A 579 -4.04 6.94 -35.28
N HIS A 580 -4.04 8.01 -34.46
CA HIS A 580 -3.29 9.24 -34.70
C HIS A 580 -2.42 9.56 -33.48
N PRO A 581 -1.22 8.95 -33.36
CA PRO A 581 -0.32 9.16 -32.24
C PRO A 581 0.10 10.63 -32.10
N PHE A 582 0.23 11.09 -30.87
CA PHE A 582 0.68 12.45 -30.59
C PHE A 582 2.16 12.63 -30.92
N ASN A 583 2.52 13.81 -31.40
CA ASN A 583 3.93 14.21 -31.55
C ASN A 583 4.47 14.67 -30.18
N HIS A 584 4.78 13.70 -29.28
CA HIS A 584 5.28 14.03 -27.95
C HIS A 584 6.53 14.92 -27.96
N PRO A 585 7.59 14.64 -28.77
CA PRO A 585 8.74 15.51 -28.78
C PRO A 585 8.40 16.97 -29.12
N GLY A 586 7.53 17.20 -30.11
CA GLY A 586 7.12 18.56 -30.50
C GLY A 586 6.29 19.26 -29.40
N ILE A 587 5.29 18.55 -28.83
CA ILE A 587 4.41 19.09 -27.77
C ILE A 587 5.24 19.48 -26.54
N TYR A 588 6.11 18.57 -26.09
CA TYR A 588 6.90 18.79 -24.87
C TYR A 588 8.03 19.81 -25.09
N ALA A 589 8.66 19.83 -26.26
CA ALA A 589 9.66 20.85 -26.61
C ALA A 589 9.05 22.25 -26.64
N GLN A 590 7.85 22.40 -27.23
CA GLN A 590 7.12 23.66 -27.24
C GLN A 590 6.75 24.10 -25.83
N ALA A 591 6.11 23.23 -25.06
CA ALA A 591 5.65 23.56 -23.70
C ALA A 591 6.84 23.86 -22.75
N TYR A 592 7.97 23.15 -22.91
CA TYR A 592 9.20 23.42 -22.17
C TYR A 592 9.82 24.76 -22.53
N THR A 593 9.86 25.10 -23.82
CA THR A 593 10.37 26.41 -24.28
C THR A 593 9.50 27.54 -23.77
N LEU A 594 8.16 27.39 -23.81
CA LEU A 594 7.22 28.35 -23.23
C LEU A 594 7.47 28.54 -21.72
N TYR A 595 7.64 27.45 -20.97
CA TYR A 595 7.98 27.53 -19.55
C TYR A 595 9.29 28.30 -19.32
N LYS A 596 10.36 27.97 -20.06
CA LYS A 596 11.67 28.63 -19.94
C LYS A 596 11.66 30.10 -20.35
N SER A 597 10.79 30.51 -21.28
CA SER A 597 10.61 31.88 -21.70
C SER A 597 9.75 32.72 -20.75
N GLY A 598 9.27 32.13 -19.65
CA GLY A 598 8.43 32.82 -18.66
C GLY A 598 6.97 32.96 -19.07
N TYR A 599 6.46 32.07 -19.95
CA TYR A 599 5.04 32.04 -20.29
C TYR A 599 4.19 31.88 -19.03
N ARG A 600 3.18 32.76 -18.88
CA ARG A 600 2.28 32.75 -17.73
C ARG A 600 1.27 31.60 -17.84
N TYR A 601 1.49 30.56 -17.07
CA TYR A 601 0.63 29.36 -17.03
C TYR A 601 -0.45 29.40 -15.95
N TRP A 602 -0.46 30.37 -15.05
CA TRP A 602 -1.53 30.57 -14.05
C TRP A 602 -2.59 31.53 -14.60
N PHE A 603 -3.79 31.48 -13.99
CA PHE A 603 -4.93 32.30 -14.37
C PHE A 603 -4.92 33.59 -13.58
N THR A 604 -5.23 34.73 -14.23
CA THR A 604 -5.47 36.04 -13.58
C THR A 604 -6.88 36.09 -13.00
N ASP A 605 -7.16 37.11 -12.17
CA ASP A 605 -8.52 37.33 -11.62
C ASP A 605 -9.60 37.44 -12.69
N GLU A 606 -9.32 38.16 -13.79
CA GLU A 606 -10.24 38.30 -14.93
C GLU A 606 -10.45 36.93 -15.64
N GLU A 607 -9.40 36.15 -15.80
CA GLU A 607 -9.47 34.80 -16.38
C GLU A 607 -10.24 33.85 -15.45
N ILE A 608 -10.08 33.97 -14.13
CA ILE A 608 -10.83 33.21 -13.11
C ILE A 608 -12.32 33.60 -13.17
N GLU A 609 -12.67 34.86 -13.38
CA GLU A 609 -14.07 35.27 -13.55
C GLU A 609 -14.67 34.66 -14.83
N ARG A 610 -13.93 34.64 -15.93
CA ARG A 610 -14.34 33.94 -17.17
C ARG A 610 -14.49 32.44 -16.95
N GLN A 611 -13.57 31.84 -16.24
CA GLN A 611 -13.61 30.42 -15.86
C GLN A 611 -14.84 30.11 -14.99
N ASN A 612 -15.14 30.91 -13.99
CA ASN A 612 -16.33 30.74 -13.16
C ASN A 612 -17.64 30.85 -13.97
N ARG A 613 -17.71 31.79 -14.93
CA ARG A 613 -18.86 31.90 -15.86
C ARG A 613 -18.96 30.64 -16.75
N HIS A 614 -17.86 30.15 -17.27
CA HIS A 614 -17.83 28.89 -18.03
C HIS A 614 -18.30 27.71 -17.18
N ASN A 615 -17.79 27.61 -15.95
CA ASN A 615 -18.05 26.50 -15.05
C ASN A 615 -19.49 26.45 -14.52
N SER A 616 -20.21 27.59 -14.53
CA SER A 616 -21.61 27.62 -14.11
C SER A 616 -22.52 26.68 -14.91
N LYS A 617 -22.15 26.36 -16.17
CA LYS A 617 -22.86 25.40 -17.02
C LYS A 617 -22.73 23.97 -16.53
N PHE A 618 -21.73 23.69 -15.72
CA PHE A 618 -21.39 22.36 -15.16
C PHE A 618 -21.81 22.23 -13.70
N GLU A 619 -22.34 23.27 -13.09
CA GLU A 619 -22.80 23.22 -11.70
C GLU A 619 -24.09 22.41 -11.60
N THR A 620 -24.11 21.48 -10.63
CA THR A 620 -25.34 20.75 -10.30
C THR A 620 -26.40 21.75 -9.81
N PRO A 621 -27.61 21.73 -10.36
CA PRO A 621 -28.70 22.54 -9.86
C PRO A 621 -28.88 22.36 -8.36
N ARG A 622 -28.97 23.43 -7.62
CA ARG A 622 -29.14 23.40 -6.17
C ARG A 622 -30.62 23.43 -5.84
N LEU A 623 -31.10 22.36 -5.22
CA LEU A 623 -32.49 22.24 -4.77
C LEU A 623 -32.97 23.52 -4.03
N GLU A 624 -32.13 24.05 -3.12
CA GLU A 624 -32.47 25.27 -2.39
C GLU A 624 -32.59 26.50 -3.29
N GLN A 625 -31.81 26.55 -4.38
CA GLN A 625 -31.88 27.65 -5.36
C GLN A 625 -33.13 27.55 -6.23
N GLU A 626 -33.42 26.34 -6.72
CA GLU A 626 -34.65 26.06 -7.46
C GLU A 626 -35.90 26.35 -6.62
N LEU A 627 -35.88 25.96 -5.36
CA LEU A 627 -36.99 26.22 -4.44
C LEU A 627 -37.16 27.71 -4.14
N VAL A 628 -36.05 28.44 -3.94
CA VAL A 628 -36.12 29.88 -3.75
C VAL A 628 -36.67 30.56 -5.02
N ASP A 629 -36.20 30.17 -6.20
CA ASP A 629 -36.67 30.71 -7.47
C ASP A 629 -38.13 30.34 -7.78
N LEU A 630 -38.57 29.16 -7.34
CA LEU A 630 -39.96 28.70 -7.47
C LEU A 630 -40.94 29.48 -6.56
N TYR A 631 -40.57 29.70 -5.30
CA TYR A 631 -41.49 30.30 -4.31
C TYR A 631 -41.38 31.81 -4.19
N PHE A 632 -40.28 32.41 -4.67
CA PHE A 632 -39.99 33.83 -4.52
C PHE A 632 -39.63 34.46 -5.87
N ARG A 633 -39.98 35.74 -6.05
CA ARG A 633 -39.51 36.55 -7.16
C ARG A 633 -39.03 37.92 -6.70
N LYS A 634 -38.20 38.56 -7.50
CA LYS A 634 -37.80 39.93 -7.23
C LYS A 634 -38.95 40.88 -7.51
N PRO A 635 -39.09 41.97 -6.75
CA PRO A 635 -40.02 43.03 -7.09
C PRO A 635 -39.68 43.67 -8.44
N SER A 636 -40.66 43.89 -9.29
CA SER A 636 -40.54 44.65 -10.52
C SER A 636 -40.49 46.15 -10.23
N GLU A 637 -40.15 46.97 -11.23
CA GLU A 637 -40.10 48.42 -11.09
C GLU A 637 -41.45 48.94 -10.67
N GLY A 638 -41.55 49.65 -9.51
CA GLY A 638 -42.80 50.11 -8.93
C GLY A 638 -43.53 49.16 -7.98
N GLU A 639 -43.04 47.95 -7.80
CA GLU A 639 -43.59 46.95 -6.89
C GLU A 639 -42.91 46.99 -5.51
N ASN A 640 -43.69 46.96 -4.43
CA ASN A 640 -43.13 46.87 -3.08
C ASN A 640 -42.93 45.40 -2.65
N GLY A 641 -41.67 44.99 -2.52
CA GLY A 641 -41.35 43.68 -1.96
C GLY A 641 -41.47 43.67 -0.43
N GLU A 642 -41.78 42.51 0.14
CA GLU A 642 -41.80 42.31 1.59
C GLU A 642 -40.44 41.80 2.13
N PHE A 643 -40.21 42.05 3.43
CA PHE A 643 -39.05 41.49 4.12
C PHE A 643 -39.26 40.01 4.40
N VAL A 644 -38.42 39.14 3.82
CA VAL A 644 -38.43 37.71 4.02
C VAL A 644 -37.16 37.31 4.75
N SER A 645 -37.29 36.86 6.01
CA SER A 645 -36.18 36.23 6.73
C SER A 645 -35.94 34.81 6.21
N VAL A 646 -34.71 34.30 6.34
CA VAL A 646 -34.39 32.94 5.94
C VAL A 646 -35.27 31.93 6.68
N ALA A 647 -35.57 32.14 7.95
CA ALA A 647 -36.47 31.28 8.71
C ALA A 647 -37.90 31.25 8.13
N ARG A 648 -38.43 32.41 7.72
CA ARG A 648 -39.76 32.51 7.07
C ARG A 648 -39.73 31.81 5.70
N ALA A 649 -38.66 32.00 4.93
CA ALA A 649 -38.52 31.32 3.64
C ALA A 649 -38.50 29.77 3.84
N MET A 650 -37.77 29.27 4.85
CA MET A 650 -37.77 27.84 5.17
C MET A 650 -39.16 27.33 5.58
N GLN A 651 -39.94 28.10 6.29
CA GLN A 651 -41.32 27.70 6.64
C GLN A 651 -42.20 27.59 5.39
N ILE A 652 -42.14 28.60 4.50
CA ILE A 652 -42.94 28.65 3.27
C ILE A 652 -42.60 27.47 2.36
N ILE A 653 -41.31 27.21 2.13
CA ILE A 653 -40.83 26.11 1.31
C ILE A 653 -41.10 24.75 2.00
N GLY A 654 -40.81 24.68 3.31
CA GLY A 654 -40.87 23.44 4.09
C GLY A 654 -42.26 22.85 4.27
N CYS A 655 -43.35 23.66 4.10
CA CYS A 655 -44.71 23.14 4.15
C CYS A 655 -45.04 22.17 3.00
N ASN A 656 -44.23 22.17 1.92
CA ASN A 656 -44.50 21.40 0.70
C ASN A 656 -43.45 20.37 0.35
N ILE A 657 -42.43 20.18 1.18
CA ILE A 657 -41.34 19.23 0.93
C ILE A 657 -40.98 18.41 2.18
N THR A 658 -40.61 17.17 1.97
CA THR A 658 -40.20 16.22 3.03
C THR A 658 -38.70 16.27 3.39
N GLN A 659 -37.89 16.93 2.55
CA GLN A 659 -36.45 17.03 2.78
C GLN A 659 -36.11 18.17 3.78
N LYS A 660 -35.08 17.90 4.61
CA LYS A 660 -34.57 18.88 5.58
C LYS A 660 -33.72 19.96 4.88
N LEU A 661 -34.27 21.20 4.85
CA LEU A 661 -33.58 22.35 4.28
C LEU A 661 -32.49 22.91 5.21
N SER A 662 -31.43 23.48 4.60
CA SER A 662 -30.37 24.19 5.30
C SER A 662 -30.57 25.71 5.24
N SER A 663 -30.63 26.35 6.42
CA SER A 663 -30.78 27.84 6.49
C SER A 663 -29.60 28.55 5.81
N GLN A 664 -28.40 28.04 5.88
CA GLN A 664 -27.22 28.61 5.23
C GLN A 664 -27.34 28.55 3.71
N LYS A 665 -27.80 27.41 3.17
CA LYS A 665 -27.96 27.21 1.73
C LYS A 665 -29.11 28.05 1.17
N ILE A 666 -30.24 28.15 1.87
CA ILE A 666 -31.35 29.03 1.48
C ILE A 666 -30.92 30.51 1.47
N GLY A 667 -30.18 30.96 2.50
CA GLY A 667 -29.66 32.32 2.54
C GLY A 667 -28.65 32.60 1.40
N LYS A 668 -27.85 31.61 1.02
CA LYS A 668 -26.95 31.72 -0.13
C LYS A 668 -27.73 31.76 -1.43
N ALA A 669 -28.75 30.92 -1.61
CA ALA A 669 -29.59 30.86 -2.79
C ALA A 669 -30.26 32.23 -3.10
N PHE A 670 -30.81 32.93 -2.10
CA PHE A 670 -31.31 34.29 -2.30
C PHE A 670 -30.23 35.26 -2.78
N GLY A 671 -29.01 35.14 -2.25
CA GLY A 671 -27.86 35.95 -2.68
C GLY A 671 -27.43 35.65 -4.12
N ASP A 672 -27.32 34.39 -4.47
CA ASP A 672 -26.89 33.90 -5.80
C ASP A 672 -27.92 34.28 -6.87
N LEU A 673 -29.22 34.26 -6.52
CA LEU A 673 -30.32 34.74 -7.37
C LEU A 673 -30.42 36.29 -7.42
N GLY A 674 -29.60 37.04 -6.68
CA GLY A 674 -29.49 38.47 -6.73
C GLY A 674 -30.66 39.21 -6.06
N PHE A 675 -31.27 38.66 -5.01
CA PHE A 675 -32.26 39.37 -4.18
C PHE A 675 -31.57 40.41 -3.29
N ASN A 676 -32.19 41.58 -3.14
CA ASN A 676 -31.66 42.66 -2.32
C ASN A 676 -31.66 42.27 -0.84
N ARG A 677 -30.49 42.33 -0.19
CA ARG A 677 -30.33 42.02 1.24
C ARG A 677 -30.86 43.21 2.08
N LEU A 678 -31.65 42.90 3.10
CA LEU A 678 -32.11 43.86 4.07
C LEU A 678 -31.77 43.38 5.50
N ARG A 679 -31.33 44.32 6.34
CA ARG A 679 -31.04 44.05 7.76
C ARG A 679 -31.95 44.94 8.61
N THR A 680 -32.75 44.32 9.45
CA THR A 680 -33.51 44.98 10.51
C THR A 680 -32.75 44.94 11.83
N LYS A 681 -33.22 45.64 12.88
CA LYS A 681 -32.62 45.61 14.22
C LYS A 681 -32.51 44.16 14.82
N HIS A 682 -33.41 43.26 14.40
CA HIS A 682 -33.55 41.92 15.02
C HIS A 682 -33.32 40.76 14.05
N SER A 683 -33.23 41.01 12.72
CA SER A 683 -33.16 39.93 11.74
C SER A 683 -32.43 40.37 10.46
N ARG A 684 -31.86 39.36 9.77
CA ARG A 684 -31.31 39.53 8.40
C ARG A 684 -32.21 38.75 7.44
N GLY A 685 -32.48 39.33 6.27
CA GLY A 685 -33.33 38.73 5.24
C GLY A 685 -33.14 39.39 3.89
N PHE A 686 -34.13 39.22 3.04
CA PHE A 686 -34.12 39.66 1.66
C PHE A 686 -35.44 40.37 1.33
N VAL A 687 -35.40 41.26 0.35
CA VAL A 687 -36.62 41.85 -0.21
C VAL A 687 -37.09 40.95 -1.33
N ALA A 688 -38.26 40.35 -1.19
CA ALA A 688 -38.82 39.42 -2.15
C ALA A 688 -40.35 39.55 -2.21
N ILE A 689 -40.95 39.07 -3.27
CA ILE A 689 -42.39 38.81 -3.37
C ILE A 689 -42.59 37.29 -3.27
N ILE A 690 -43.45 36.85 -2.37
CA ILE A 690 -43.85 35.46 -2.26
C ILE A 690 -44.86 35.15 -3.36
N ARG A 691 -44.55 34.17 -4.19
CA ARG A 691 -45.47 33.77 -5.27
C ARG A 691 -46.71 33.10 -4.70
N THR A 692 -47.83 33.41 -5.26
CA THR A 692 -49.09 32.70 -4.99
C THR A 692 -49.09 31.33 -5.63
N ALA A 693 -49.98 30.42 -5.21
CA ALA A 693 -50.09 29.09 -5.79
C ALA A 693 -50.35 29.12 -7.31
N GLU A 694 -51.05 30.13 -7.81
CA GLU A 694 -51.30 30.30 -9.22
C GLU A 694 -50.05 30.79 -9.97
N GLU A 695 -49.30 31.75 -9.40
CA GLU A 695 -48.00 32.16 -9.95
C GLU A 695 -46.96 31.05 -9.97
N ILE A 696 -46.93 30.21 -8.95
CA ILE A 696 -46.06 29.03 -8.89
C ILE A 696 -46.41 28.06 -10.02
N ARG A 697 -47.68 27.77 -10.22
CA ARG A 697 -48.16 26.89 -11.31
C ARG A 697 -47.81 27.47 -12.68
N ASN A 698 -48.06 28.76 -12.90
CA ASN A 698 -47.71 29.41 -14.14
C ASN A 698 -46.22 29.45 -14.41
N TYR A 699 -45.41 29.60 -13.37
CA TYR A 699 -43.96 29.54 -13.46
C TYR A 699 -43.49 28.13 -13.80
N GLN A 700 -44.04 27.08 -13.20
CA GLN A 700 -43.76 25.70 -13.54
C GLN A 700 -44.11 25.38 -14.99
N ILE A 701 -45.25 25.84 -15.50
CA ILE A 701 -45.64 25.70 -16.89
C ILE A 701 -44.63 26.38 -17.82
N SER A 702 -44.14 27.58 -17.44
CA SER A 702 -43.13 28.32 -18.21
C SER A 702 -41.79 27.59 -18.27
N LEU A 703 -41.49 26.74 -17.30
CA LEU A 703 -40.33 25.84 -17.26
C LEU A 703 -40.54 24.51 -18.00
N GLY A 704 -41.70 24.34 -18.66
CA GLY A 704 -42.03 23.12 -19.43
C GLY A 704 -42.55 21.96 -18.58
N ILE A 705 -42.98 22.23 -17.36
CA ILE A 705 -43.60 21.21 -16.46
C ILE A 705 -45.13 21.33 -16.67
N ASP A 706 -45.81 20.25 -17.03
CA ASP A 706 -47.25 20.24 -17.20
C ASP A 706 -48.01 20.46 -15.89
N ALA A 707 -49.32 20.76 -15.97
CA ALA A 707 -50.18 21.03 -14.81
C ALA A 707 -50.33 19.82 -13.85
N SER A 708 -49.88 18.62 -14.25
CA SER A 708 -49.86 17.41 -13.45
C SER A 708 -48.46 17.06 -12.89
N GLY A 709 -47.46 17.88 -13.17
CA GLY A 709 -46.07 17.68 -12.69
C GLY A 709 -45.24 16.74 -13.56
N ASN A 710 -45.72 16.39 -14.75
CA ASN A 710 -45.00 15.55 -15.70
C ASN A 710 -44.27 16.40 -16.75
N LEU A 711 -43.06 15.97 -17.13
CA LEU A 711 -42.34 16.55 -18.26
C LEU A 711 -43.09 16.22 -19.57
N PRO A 712 -43.21 17.17 -20.51
CA PRO A 712 -43.80 16.91 -21.81
C PRO A 712 -42.84 16.07 -22.64
N PHE A 713 -43.07 14.76 -22.68
CA PHE A 713 -42.51 13.83 -23.66
C PHE A 713 -43.63 13.08 -24.34
#